data_ca1b0242cb9ccbe29552bc78c2649285
#
_entry.id   ca1b0242cb9ccbe29552bc78c2649285
#
_cell.length_a   1.000
_cell.length_b   1.000
_cell.length_c   1.000
_cell.angle_alpha   90.00
_cell.angle_beta   90.00
_cell.angle_gamma   90.00
#
_symmetry.space_group_name_H-M   'P 1'
#
loop_
_entity.id
_entity.type
_entity.pdbx_description
1 polymer ?
#
loop_
_entity_poly.entity_id
_entity_poly.type
_entity_poly.pdbx_seq_one_letter_code
_entity_poly.pdbx_strand_id
1 'polypeptide(L)'
;MQRELYEVEKDRFDLKDSSLYHLQGTWPKDHKPEAVLDGEKLPAAISAQERVSALERFKDLDLVNGERVQMEICLPDLEGKKKLVVYAVKGEKRVRWFSVSAAQLYRKQGKPQYFIESIEVEAGEKICRVRGWAAFNSPLTIRLEDRSRKEIPCEITRLKRVDVQNQYQETEIDEKSGFFFEFHYDSVKEFYIVFEAGNVRTLRLVHLQPQKRLAEKAAVYFRKGSRYMKLHGAAALTGKVFGKVLDRKNRPVDYSKWIVKHLPDKAELAEERKTKFSRNPKFSIVIPLYKTPEKYLQQLVDSIEAQTYGNWELCLSDGSGADSPLTDYLNRLEKSDDRIRVIRNDQALQIAENTNAAMKAATGDFIVFADHDDELTPDALFRCVKALNEDPELKVLYSDEDKMSMDGHKFFQPHFKPDFNIDLLCTVNYICHLFVVKKEIVDQIGMLKKEFDGAQDYDFVFRCVEAAGREQIHHIPRILYHWRCHEDSTAENPESKMYAFDAGARAIKAHYDRLGVPVEIEKGEYLGLYRTKFLWEEKPLISIIIPNKDHIDDLKRCIDSIEEKATYRNYEYVIVENNSTEDETFTYYKELEASNPKAHVVYWDGIFNYSAINNFGAAHAKGDYLLLLNNDTEIISPDCLEQLLGYCMRPDVGAVGARLYYEDDTVQHAGVVVGFGGIAGHCFVQQKRDATGYCHRIICAQDYSAVTAACMMVKREAFDKVHGLSEEFQVAFNDIDFCLRLGKAGYLVVYNPYAELYHYESKSRGLEDTPEKVARFNREIASFEKHWPEILRDGDPYYNPNLTLESQDFSLKRI
;
A
#
# COMPACT_ATOMS: atom_id res chain seq x y z
N MET A 1 12.65 5.09 -39.24
CA MET A 1 13.36 3.80 -39.05
C MET A 1 13.33 3.53 -37.56
N GLN A 2 12.29 2.82 -37.10
CA GLN A 2 12.13 2.41 -35.72
C GLN A 2 13.27 1.45 -35.37
N ARG A 3 14.07 1.79 -34.37
CA ARG A 3 15.08 0.88 -33.81
C ARG A 3 14.38 0.06 -32.71
N GLU A 4 14.14 -1.20 -32.98
CA GLU A 4 13.68 -2.17 -32.01
C GLU A 4 14.75 -2.34 -30.91
N LEU A 5 14.36 -2.17 -29.65
CA LEU A 5 15.24 -2.30 -28.48
C LEU A 5 15.12 -3.73 -27.94
N TYR A 6 16.09 -4.59 -28.29
CA TYR A 6 16.23 -5.91 -27.70
C TYR A 6 17.32 -5.85 -26.62
N GLU A 7 17.02 -6.26 -25.39
CA GLU A 7 17.92 -6.13 -24.24
C GLU A 7 18.10 -7.46 -23.50
N VAL A 8 19.34 -7.76 -23.10
CA VAL A 8 19.64 -8.83 -22.15
C VAL A 8 19.38 -8.32 -20.74
N GLU A 9 18.42 -8.93 -20.05
CA GLU A 9 18.00 -8.59 -18.68
C GLU A 9 18.89 -9.24 -17.63
N LYS A 10 19.24 -10.53 -17.83
CA LYS A 10 20.07 -11.32 -16.92
C LYS A 10 21.12 -12.13 -17.66
N ASP A 11 22.26 -12.30 -17.03
CA ASP A 11 23.34 -13.18 -17.47
C ASP A 11 23.91 -13.97 -16.30
N ARG A 12 24.16 -15.29 -16.49
CA ARG A 12 24.74 -16.15 -15.47
C ARG A 12 25.50 -17.33 -16.07
N PHE A 13 26.44 -17.88 -15.33
CA PHE A 13 26.99 -19.21 -15.60
C PHE A 13 26.14 -20.29 -14.94
N ASP A 14 26.08 -21.46 -15.58
CA ASP A 14 25.57 -22.66 -14.91
C ASP A 14 26.53 -23.04 -13.77
N LEU A 15 25.97 -23.47 -12.63
CA LEU A 15 26.77 -23.81 -11.46
C LEU A 15 27.34 -25.25 -11.51
N LYS A 16 26.70 -26.13 -12.30
CA LYS A 16 27.15 -27.50 -12.53
C LYS A 16 28.15 -27.58 -13.66
N ASP A 17 27.86 -26.87 -14.76
CA ASP A 17 28.71 -26.86 -15.96
C ASP A 17 29.16 -25.42 -16.25
N SER A 18 30.35 -25.09 -15.82
CA SER A 18 30.94 -23.76 -16.01
C SER A 18 31.24 -23.42 -17.49
N SER A 19 31.02 -24.33 -18.42
CA SER A 19 31.06 -24.05 -19.85
C SER A 19 29.76 -23.48 -20.39
N LEU A 20 28.63 -23.65 -19.67
CA LEU A 20 27.33 -23.14 -20.07
C LEU A 20 27.08 -21.74 -19.53
N TYR A 21 26.80 -20.81 -20.45
CA TYR A 21 26.48 -19.43 -20.14
C TYR A 21 25.06 -19.07 -20.60
N HIS A 22 24.23 -18.69 -19.68
CA HIS A 22 22.83 -18.38 -19.89
C HIS A 22 22.60 -16.86 -20.03
N LEU A 23 21.84 -16.47 -21.03
CA LEU A 23 21.36 -15.12 -21.25
C LEU A 23 19.82 -15.13 -21.28
N GLN A 24 19.19 -14.21 -20.56
CA GLN A 24 17.76 -14.03 -20.55
C GLN A 24 17.44 -12.60 -20.95
N GLY A 25 16.42 -12.42 -21.81
CA GLY A 25 16.04 -11.09 -22.27
C GLY A 25 15.03 -11.11 -23.41
N THR A 26 14.79 -9.96 -24.00
CA THR A 26 13.87 -9.81 -25.13
C THR A 26 14.59 -10.03 -26.45
N TRP A 27 14.06 -10.95 -27.27
CA TRP A 27 14.61 -11.37 -28.55
C TRP A 27 13.72 -11.00 -29.73
N PRO A 28 14.29 -10.56 -30.88
CA PRO A 28 13.48 -10.25 -32.03
C PRO A 28 12.89 -11.51 -32.67
N LYS A 29 11.57 -11.50 -32.87
CA LYS A 29 10.87 -12.61 -33.53
C LYS A 29 11.46 -12.93 -34.90
N ASP A 30 11.50 -14.22 -35.28
CA ASP A 30 12.06 -14.73 -36.55
C ASP A 30 13.57 -14.51 -36.78
N HIS A 31 14.36 -14.18 -35.74
CA HIS A 31 15.80 -14.12 -35.83
C HIS A 31 16.47 -15.36 -35.22
N LYS A 32 17.57 -15.82 -35.86
CA LYS A 32 18.37 -16.91 -35.34
C LYS A 32 19.52 -16.37 -34.49
N PRO A 33 19.90 -17.04 -33.37
CA PRO A 33 21.04 -16.63 -32.59
C PRO A 33 22.34 -16.99 -33.25
N GLU A 34 23.33 -16.09 -33.15
CA GLU A 34 24.70 -16.33 -33.52
C GLU A 34 25.61 -15.77 -32.44
N ALA A 35 26.26 -16.65 -31.66
CA ALA A 35 27.27 -16.29 -30.69
C ALA A 35 28.67 -16.37 -31.32
N VAL A 36 29.47 -15.34 -31.10
CA VAL A 36 30.82 -15.25 -31.69
C VAL A 36 31.81 -14.85 -30.59
N LEU A 37 32.85 -15.65 -30.41
CA LEU A 37 33.97 -15.37 -29.51
C LEU A 37 35.23 -15.13 -30.37
N ASP A 38 35.72 -13.89 -30.37
CA ASP A 38 36.89 -13.45 -31.15
C ASP A 38 36.86 -13.84 -32.65
N GLY A 39 35.69 -13.86 -33.26
CA GLY A 39 35.49 -14.19 -34.67
C GLY A 39 35.05 -15.63 -34.92
N GLU A 40 35.18 -16.54 -33.96
CA GLU A 40 34.75 -17.93 -34.06
C GLU A 40 33.28 -18.07 -33.62
N LYS A 41 32.47 -18.81 -34.39
CA LYS A 41 31.07 -19.10 -34.04
C LYS A 41 31.01 -20.16 -32.96
N LEU A 42 30.18 -19.92 -31.94
CA LEU A 42 29.92 -20.86 -30.87
C LEU A 42 28.52 -21.47 -31.00
N PRO A 43 28.32 -22.70 -30.48
CA PRO A 43 27.00 -23.27 -30.32
C PRO A 43 26.16 -22.41 -29.40
N ALA A 44 24.95 -22.04 -29.88
CA ALA A 44 23.97 -21.29 -29.09
C ALA A 44 22.59 -21.83 -29.38
N ALA A 45 21.87 -22.21 -28.33
CA ALA A 45 20.49 -22.63 -28.38
C ALA A 45 19.58 -21.54 -27.76
N ILE A 46 18.40 -21.34 -28.32
CA ILE A 46 17.41 -20.40 -27.85
C ILE A 46 16.11 -21.14 -27.58
N SER A 47 15.52 -20.92 -26.41
CA SER A 47 14.21 -21.44 -26.03
C SER A 47 13.29 -20.28 -25.69
N ALA A 48 12.03 -20.37 -26.11
CA ALA A 48 10.99 -19.46 -25.67
C ALA A 48 10.63 -19.78 -24.21
N GLN A 49 10.58 -18.78 -23.35
CA GLN A 49 10.01 -18.92 -22.02
C GLN A 49 8.51 -18.58 -22.07
N GLU A 50 7.69 -19.31 -21.31
CA GLU A 50 6.28 -18.98 -21.11
C GLU A 50 6.16 -17.51 -20.65
N ARG A 51 5.13 -16.84 -21.15
CA ARG A 51 4.91 -15.41 -20.97
C ARG A 51 4.80 -15.03 -19.49
N VAL A 52 5.82 -14.39 -18.97
CA VAL A 52 5.70 -13.52 -17.80
C VAL A 52 6.08 -12.12 -18.26
N SER A 53 5.15 -11.19 -18.11
CA SER A 53 5.12 -9.79 -18.53
C SER A 53 6.47 -9.06 -18.69
N ALA A 54 7.11 -9.18 -19.85
CA ALA A 54 8.21 -8.30 -20.23
C ALA A 54 7.74 -6.99 -20.89
N LEU A 55 6.44 -6.89 -21.24
CA LEU A 55 5.83 -5.77 -21.95
C LEU A 55 5.63 -4.49 -21.11
N GLU A 56 5.60 -4.58 -19.79
CA GLU A 56 5.27 -3.43 -18.94
C GLU A 56 6.38 -2.37 -18.82
N ARG A 57 7.63 -2.74 -19.02
CA ARG A 57 8.75 -1.76 -18.98
C ARG A 57 8.87 -0.91 -20.23
N PHE A 58 8.11 -1.23 -21.29
CA PHE A 58 8.23 -0.64 -22.63
C PHE A 58 6.89 -0.25 -23.25
N LYS A 59 5.85 0.01 -22.46
CA LYS A 59 4.51 0.40 -22.91
C LYS A 59 4.49 1.68 -23.80
N ASP A 60 5.54 2.48 -23.72
CA ASP A 60 5.65 3.73 -24.51
C ASP A 60 6.46 3.58 -25.80
N LEU A 61 6.86 2.37 -26.17
CA LEU A 61 7.60 2.11 -27.40
C LEU A 61 6.90 0.99 -28.17
N ASP A 62 6.42 1.26 -29.36
CA ASP A 62 5.88 0.31 -30.33
C ASP A 62 6.86 -0.87 -30.56
N LEU A 63 6.94 -1.81 -29.62
CA LEU A 63 7.69 -3.05 -29.72
C LEU A 63 6.80 -4.16 -30.25
N VAL A 64 6.46 -4.08 -31.50
CA VAL A 64 5.47 -4.96 -32.13
C VAL A 64 5.94 -6.41 -32.31
N ASN A 65 7.23 -6.81 -32.07
CA ASN A 65 7.71 -8.16 -32.43
C ASN A 65 8.87 -8.69 -31.56
N GLY A 66 8.82 -8.63 -30.23
CA GLY A 66 9.81 -9.25 -29.35
C GLY A 66 9.24 -10.44 -28.57
N GLU A 67 10.02 -11.51 -28.40
CA GLU A 67 9.70 -12.65 -27.54
C GLU A 67 10.68 -12.70 -26.37
N ARG A 68 10.20 -13.09 -25.17
CA ARG A 68 11.09 -13.37 -24.05
C ARG A 68 11.75 -14.72 -24.26
N VAL A 69 13.06 -14.74 -24.17
CA VAL A 69 13.83 -15.95 -24.45
C VAL A 69 14.91 -16.19 -23.39
N GLN A 70 15.23 -17.46 -23.22
CA GLN A 70 16.47 -17.91 -22.59
C GLN A 70 17.38 -18.45 -23.68
N MET A 71 18.63 -18.01 -23.67
CA MET A 71 19.67 -18.48 -24.59
C MET A 71 20.79 -19.14 -23.81
N GLU A 72 21.20 -20.30 -24.27
CA GLU A 72 22.33 -21.05 -23.74
C GLU A 72 23.48 -20.99 -24.75
N ILE A 73 24.67 -20.67 -24.27
CA ILE A 73 25.89 -20.60 -25.09
C ILE A 73 26.96 -21.49 -24.45
N CYS A 74 27.44 -22.44 -25.20
CA CYS A 74 28.59 -23.25 -24.77
C CYS A 74 29.89 -22.45 -25.00
N LEU A 75 30.56 -22.07 -23.90
CA LEU A 75 31.80 -21.31 -23.91
C LEU A 75 33.00 -22.23 -23.74
N PRO A 76 34.02 -22.12 -24.60
CA PRO A 76 35.31 -22.78 -24.38
C PRO A 76 36.08 -22.09 -23.24
N ASP A 77 37.29 -22.52 -22.96
CA ASP A 77 38.21 -21.78 -22.10
C ASP A 77 38.37 -20.35 -22.61
N LEU A 78 38.16 -19.40 -21.68
CA LEU A 78 38.18 -17.96 -21.98
C LEU A 78 39.56 -17.31 -21.80
N GLU A 79 40.58 -18.10 -21.41
CA GLU A 79 41.93 -17.57 -21.21
C GLU A 79 42.49 -17.01 -22.54
N GLY A 80 42.98 -15.79 -22.50
CA GLY A 80 43.51 -15.09 -23.68
C GLY A 80 42.51 -14.61 -24.70
N LYS A 81 41.20 -14.90 -24.53
CA LYS A 81 40.13 -14.43 -25.40
C LYS A 81 39.75 -12.97 -25.07
N LYS A 82 39.28 -12.24 -26.10
CA LYS A 82 38.98 -10.78 -25.97
C LYS A 82 37.52 -10.48 -25.72
N LYS A 83 36.61 -11.10 -26.53
CA LYS A 83 35.23 -10.63 -26.53
C LYS A 83 34.21 -11.65 -27.04
N LEU A 84 33.15 -11.89 -26.27
CA LEU A 84 31.92 -12.56 -26.71
C LEU A 84 30.92 -11.54 -27.28
N VAL A 85 30.36 -11.82 -28.44
CA VAL A 85 29.29 -11.02 -29.06
C VAL A 85 28.18 -11.96 -29.52
N VAL A 86 26.93 -11.61 -29.21
CA VAL A 86 25.75 -12.34 -29.67
C VAL A 86 24.97 -11.46 -30.63
N TYR A 87 24.63 -12.02 -31.78
CA TYR A 87 23.88 -11.38 -32.83
C TYR A 87 22.55 -12.10 -33.04
N ALA A 88 21.51 -11.28 -33.28
CA ALA A 88 20.25 -11.72 -33.87
C ALA A 88 20.35 -11.60 -35.40
N VAL A 89 20.18 -12.72 -36.13
CA VAL A 89 20.42 -12.81 -37.56
C VAL A 89 19.11 -13.15 -38.31
N LYS A 90 18.76 -12.34 -39.33
CA LYS A 90 17.65 -12.60 -40.25
C LYS A 90 18.11 -12.33 -41.68
N GLY A 91 18.29 -13.41 -42.48
CA GLY A 91 18.92 -13.34 -43.81
C GLY A 91 20.36 -12.84 -43.72
N GLU A 92 20.68 -11.78 -44.48
CA GLU A 92 22.01 -11.16 -44.45
C GLU A 92 22.16 -10.06 -43.35
N LYS A 93 21.08 -9.73 -42.64
CA LYS A 93 21.11 -8.71 -41.59
C LYS A 93 21.51 -9.29 -40.25
N ARG A 94 22.54 -8.69 -39.63
CA ARG A 94 23.01 -8.99 -38.28
C ARG A 94 22.76 -7.79 -37.34
N VAL A 95 22.07 -8.01 -36.26
CA VAL A 95 21.87 -7.02 -35.19
C VAL A 95 22.56 -7.51 -33.92
N ARG A 96 23.46 -6.72 -33.38
CA ARG A 96 24.13 -7.08 -32.13
C ARG A 96 23.19 -6.98 -30.95
N TRP A 97 22.90 -8.15 -30.32
CA TRP A 97 22.02 -8.26 -29.17
C TRP A 97 22.80 -8.10 -27.85
N PHE A 98 23.93 -8.78 -27.70
CA PHE A 98 24.71 -8.77 -26.44
C PHE A 98 26.20 -8.68 -26.75
N SER A 99 27.00 -8.16 -25.81
CA SER A 99 28.44 -8.10 -25.93
C SER A 99 29.10 -7.89 -24.59
N VAL A 100 30.06 -8.76 -24.25
CA VAL A 100 30.81 -8.76 -23.00
C VAL A 100 32.27 -9.12 -23.26
N SER A 101 33.22 -8.58 -22.47
CA SER A 101 34.63 -8.98 -22.59
C SER A 101 34.85 -10.37 -22.03
N ALA A 102 35.66 -11.19 -22.68
CA ALA A 102 36.02 -12.53 -22.20
C ALA A 102 36.67 -12.48 -20.81
N ALA A 103 37.45 -11.46 -20.50
CA ALA A 103 38.04 -11.26 -19.17
C ALA A 103 37.00 -11.03 -18.07
N GLN A 104 35.82 -10.47 -18.38
CA GLN A 104 34.72 -10.35 -17.41
C GLN A 104 34.02 -11.68 -17.19
N LEU A 105 33.85 -12.48 -18.23
CA LEU A 105 33.29 -13.83 -18.15
C LEU A 105 34.25 -14.78 -17.40
N TYR A 106 35.54 -14.77 -17.72
CA TYR A 106 36.58 -15.58 -17.08
C TYR A 106 36.65 -15.37 -15.55
N ARG A 107 36.39 -14.13 -15.09
CA ARG A 107 36.30 -13.80 -13.64
C ARG A 107 35.12 -14.44 -12.94
N LYS A 108 34.07 -14.82 -13.65
CA LYS A 108 32.84 -15.42 -13.10
C LYS A 108 32.78 -16.92 -13.34
N GLN A 109 33.47 -17.43 -14.37
CA GLN A 109 33.41 -18.82 -14.80
C GLN A 109 33.94 -19.76 -13.69
N GLY A 110 33.13 -20.74 -13.29
CA GLY A 110 33.48 -21.71 -12.25
C GLY A 110 33.67 -21.13 -10.84
N LYS A 111 33.09 -19.97 -10.55
CA LYS A 111 33.18 -19.27 -9.24
C LYS A 111 31.84 -19.00 -8.60
N PRO A 112 31.80 -18.81 -7.27
CA PRO A 112 30.56 -18.39 -6.59
C PRO A 112 29.92 -17.19 -7.25
N GLN A 113 28.63 -17.30 -7.56
CA GLN A 113 27.83 -16.21 -8.07
C GLN A 113 27.24 -15.45 -6.88
N TYR A 114 27.21 -14.12 -6.95
CA TYR A 114 26.66 -13.29 -5.87
C TYR A 114 26.06 -11.99 -6.39
N PHE A 115 25.18 -11.43 -5.59
CA PHE A 115 24.63 -10.10 -5.81
C PHE A 115 24.51 -9.36 -4.47
N ILE A 116 24.97 -8.12 -4.42
CA ILE A 116 24.81 -7.24 -3.26
C ILE A 116 23.60 -6.34 -3.49
N GLU A 117 22.57 -6.53 -2.70
CA GLU A 117 21.30 -5.81 -2.80
C GLU A 117 21.41 -4.42 -2.20
N SER A 118 21.94 -4.32 -0.98
CA SER A 118 22.17 -3.05 -0.30
C SER A 118 23.50 -3.00 0.44
N ILE A 119 24.05 -1.79 0.54
CA ILE A 119 25.16 -1.43 1.42
C ILE A 119 24.78 -0.12 2.08
N GLU A 120 24.45 -0.18 3.35
CA GLU A 120 24.08 0.98 4.17
C GLU A 120 25.25 1.31 5.11
N VAL A 121 25.59 2.57 5.20
CA VAL A 121 26.69 3.04 6.05
C VAL A 121 26.17 4.22 6.88
N GLU A 122 26.07 3.98 8.17
CA GLU A 122 25.65 4.95 9.18
C GLU A 122 26.90 5.63 9.76
N ALA A 123 27.17 6.85 9.30
CA ALA A 123 28.43 7.55 9.61
C ALA A 123 28.50 8.00 11.08
N GLY A 124 27.38 8.29 11.73
CA GLY A 124 27.30 8.70 13.13
C GLY A 124 27.70 7.59 14.10
N GLU A 125 27.16 6.40 13.89
CA GLU A 125 27.40 5.22 14.73
C GLU A 125 28.54 4.33 14.21
N LYS A 126 29.09 4.67 13.04
CA LYS A 126 30.11 3.89 12.32
C LYS A 126 29.73 2.44 12.06
N ILE A 127 28.45 2.21 11.73
CA ILE A 127 27.89 0.91 11.40
C ILE A 127 27.80 0.74 9.89
N CYS A 128 28.15 -0.45 9.40
CA CYS A 128 27.92 -0.87 8.01
C CYS A 128 27.02 -2.09 7.98
N ARG A 129 25.90 -2.01 7.25
CA ARG A 129 24.95 -3.10 7.00
C ARG A 129 25.05 -3.50 5.53
N VAL A 130 25.14 -4.80 5.28
CA VAL A 130 25.19 -5.34 3.92
C VAL A 130 24.19 -6.48 3.80
N ARG A 131 23.39 -6.44 2.72
CA ARG A 131 22.45 -7.50 2.37
C ARG A 131 22.67 -7.96 0.94
N GLY A 132 22.51 -9.28 0.69
CA GLY A 132 22.66 -9.85 -0.62
C GLY A 132 22.41 -11.35 -0.63
N TRP A 133 22.80 -11.99 -1.75
CA TRP A 133 22.79 -13.43 -1.87
C TRP A 133 24.07 -13.94 -2.57
N ALA A 134 24.42 -15.19 -2.30
CA ALA A 134 25.51 -15.90 -2.98
C ALA A 134 25.15 -17.38 -3.15
N ALA A 135 25.45 -17.94 -4.32
CA ALA A 135 25.14 -19.32 -4.69
C ALA A 135 26.33 -20.00 -5.35
N PHE A 136 26.50 -21.28 -5.06
CA PHE A 136 27.47 -22.17 -5.68
C PHE A 136 27.00 -23.63 -5.57
N ASN A 137 27.62 -24.55 -6.31
CA ASN A 137 27.32 -25.98 -6.33
C ASN A 137 27.88 -26.78 -5.13
N SER A 138 28.44 -26.12 -4.14
CA SER A 138 28.95 -26.70 -2.90
C SER A 138 28.78 -25.71 -1.75
N PRO A 139 28.90 -26.15 -0.48
CA PRO A 139 28.74 -25.29 0.68
C PRO A 139 29.62 -24.04 0.61
N LEU A 140 29.00 -22.88 0.81
CA LEU A 140 29.63 -21.58 0.65
C LEU A 140 29.85 -20.89 2.00
N THR A 141 31.10 -20.51 2.26
CA THR A 141 31.48 -19.67 3.40
C THR A 141 31.54 -18.21 2.99
N ILE A 142 30.99 -17.33 3.80
CA ILE A 142 31.08 -15.89 3.62
C ILE A 142 31.82 -15.32 4.83
N ARG A 143 32.81 -14.45 4.58
CA ARG A 143 33.53 -13.75 5.64
C ARG A 143 33.98 -12.37 5.18
N LEU A 144 34.40 -11.53 6.10
CA LEU A 144 34.93 -10.19 5.82
C LEU A 144 36.42 -10.15 6.05
N GLU A 145 37.14 -9.44 5.18
CA GLU A 145 38.59 -9.24 5.29
C GLU A 145 38.93 -7.75 5.09
N ASP A 146 39.90 -7.25 5.84
CA ASP A 146 40.47 -5.94 5.60
C ASP A 146 41.43 -5.95 4.37
N ARG A 147 42.03 -4.80 4.08
CA ARG A 147 42.95 -4.66 2.95
C ARG A 147 44.23 -5.51 3.10
N SER A 148 44.63 -5.81 4.33
CA SER A 148 45.75 -6.65 4.65
C SER A 148 45.44 -8.17 4.64
N ARG A 149 44.20 -8.54 4.31
CA ARG A 149 43.67 -9.89 4.31
C ARG A 149 43.46 -10.48 5.70
N LYS A 150 43.41 -9.64 6.71
CA LYS A 150 43.06 -10.05 8.07
C LYS A 150 41.52 -10.09 8.17
N GLU A 151 41.03 -11.16 8.77
CA GLU A 151 39.58 -11.32 8.99
C GLU A 151 39.03 -10.24 9.92
N ILE A 152 37.90 -9.67 9.53
CA ILE A 152 37.08 -8.75 10.34
C ILE A 152 36.00 -9.60 11.00
N PRO A 153 35.99 -9.75 12.32
CA PRO A 153 34.98 -10.53 13.03
C PRO A 153 33.61 -9.90 12.79
N CYS A 154 32.68 -10.72 12.29
CA CYS A 154 31.32 -10.31 12.03
C CYS A 154 30.40 -11.54 12.02
N GLU A 155 29.24 -11.44 12.65
CA GLU A 155 28.21 -12.45 12.55
C GLU A 155 27.47 -12.29 11.22
N ILE A 156 27.37 -13.40 10.45
CA ILE A 156 26.69 -13.39 9.15
C ILE A 156 25.43 -14.25 9.25
N THR A 157 24.29 -13.59 9.24
CA THR A 157 22.98 -14.24 9.23
C THR A 157 22.68 -14.77 7.85
N ARG A 158 22.39 -16.06 7.72
CA ARG A 158 21.99 -16.70 6.46
C ARG A 158 20.48 -16.68 6.30
N LEU A 159 19.98 -16.25 5.14
CA LEU A 159 18.58 -16.02 4.84
C LEU A 159 18.09 -16.99 3.75
N LYS A 160 16.86 -17.50 3.90
CA LYS A 160 16.22 -18.33 2.87
C LYS A 160 15.86 -17.47 1.66
N ARG A 161 16.15 -17.97 0.42
CA ARG A 161 15.93 -17.25 -0.84
C ARG A 161 15.37 -18.17 -1.91
N VAL A 162 14.05 -18.26 -1.95
CA VAL A 162 13.33 -19.07 -2.93
C VAL A 162 13.51 -18.54 -4.36
N ASP A 163 13.63 -17.22 -4.52
CA ASP A 163 13.89 -16.57 -5.80
C ASP A 163 15.27 -16.94 -6.39
N VAL A 164 16.28 -17.10 -5.55
CA VAL A 164 17.63 -17.57 -5.97
C VAL A 164 17.59 -19.07 -6.27
N GLN A 165 16.89 -19.88 -5.48
CA GLN A 165 16.68 -21.30 -5.77
C GLN A 165 15.99 -21.51 -7.13
N ASN A 166 14.93 -20.73 -7.39
CA ASN A 166 14.21 -20.79 -8.67
C ASN A 166 15.07 -20.33 -9.87
N GLN A 167 16.09 -19.50 -9.63
CA GLN A 167 17.04 -19.08 -10.68
C GLN A 167 18.04 -20.18 -11.06
N TYR A 168 18.33 -21.14 -10.16
CA TYR A 168 19.33 -22.21 -10.33
C TYR A 168 18.69 -23.59 -10.16
N GLN A 169 17.54 -23.83 -10.82
CA GLN A 169 16.77 -25.07 -10.72
C GLN A 169 17.53 -26.34 -11.14
N GLU A 170 18.52 -26.20 -12.02
CA GLU A 170 19.38 -27.28 -12.49
C GLU A 170 20.43 -27.73 -11.46
N THR A 171 20.62 -26.98 -10.38
CA THR A 171 21.66 -27.25 -9.37
C THR A 171 21.08 -27.14 -7.97
N GLU A 172 21.30 -28.12 -7.13
CA GLU A 172 20.96 -28.06 -5.72
C GLU A 172 21.87 -27.05 -5.01
N ILE A 173 21.35 -25.88 -4.69
CA ILE A 173 22.04 -24.83 -3.95
C ILE A 173 21.52 -24.75 -2.52
N ASP A 174 22.32 -24.16 -1.62
CA ASP A 174 21.92 -23.91 -0.23
C ASP A 174 20.61 -23.13 -0.17
N GLU A 175 19.60 -23.66 0.52
CA GLU A 175 18.33 -22.96 0.75
C GLU A 175 18.53 -21.56 1.35
N LYS A 176 19.54 -21.41 2.21
CA LYS A 176 19.93 -20.17 2.84
C LYS A 176 20.99 -19.43 2.02
N SER A 177 20.74 -19.25 0.72
CA SER A 177 21.64 -18.53 -0.19
C SER A 177 21.69 -17.01 0.06
N GLY A 178 20.73 -16.43 0.77
CA GLY A 178 20.79 -15.04 1.21
C GLY A 178 21.74 -14.82 2.39
N PHE A 179 22.24 -13.59 2.53
CA PHE A 179 23.04 -13.18 3.68
C PHE A 179 22.76 -11.74 4.09
N PHE A 180 22.88 -11.51 5.38
CA PHE A 180 22.88 -10.20 6.01
C PHE A 180 23.99 -10.15 7.05
N PHE A 181 24.68 -9.01 7.19
CA PHE A 181 25.59 -8.75 8.29
C PHE A 181 25.66 -7.26 8.62
N GLU A 182 25.95 -7.00 9.87
CA GLU A 182 26.18 -5.68 10.43
C GLU A 182 27.50 -5.69 11.23
N PHE A 183 28.32 -4.64 11.10
CA PHE A 183 29.53 -4.51 11.90
C PHE A 183 29.94 -3.05 12.09
N HIS A 184 30.63 -2.77 13.20
CA HIS A 184 31.27 -1.48 13.47
C HIS A 184 32.62 -1.39 12.73
N TYR A 185 32.81 -0.31 11.97
CA TYR A 185 33.96 -0.17 11.09
C TYR A 185 35.01 0.87 11.57
N ASP A 186 35.07 1.18 12.85
CA ASP A 186 35.87 2.24 13.53
C ASP A 186 37.11 2.79 12.79
N SER A 187 37.99 1.93 12.29
CA SER A 187 39.20 2.28 11.56
C SER A 187 39.24 1.79 10.12
N VAL A 188 38.25 0.99 9.71
CA VAL A 188 38.20 0.37 8.39
C VAL A 188 37.65 1.33 7.36
N LYS A 189 38.43 1.67 6.33
CA LYS A 189 38.00 2.55 5.22
C LYS A 189 37.42 1.77 4.04
N GLU A 190 37.79 0.51 3.90
CA GLU A 190 37.36 -0.41 2.86
C GLU A 190 37.58 -1.85 3.32
N PHE A 191 36.76 -2.81 2.85
CA PHE A 191 36.86 -4.22 3.18
C PHE A 191 36.46 -5.10 2.02
N TYR A 192 36.85 -6.37 2.06
CA TYR A 192 36.41 -7.38 1.11
C TYR A 192 35.36 -8.29 1.73
N ILE A 193 34.26 -8.51 0.97
CA ILE A 193 33.36 -9.63 1.21
C ILE A 193 33.97 -10.81 0.44
N VAL A 194 34.24 -11.89 1.13
CA VAL A 194 34.87 -13.10 0.61
C VAL A 194 33.82 -14.19 0.51
N PHE A 195 33.63 -14.71 -0.69
CA PHE A 195 32.78 -15.88 -0.96
C PHE A 195 33.70 -17.04 -1.30
N GLU A 196 33.70 -18.11 -0.48
CA GLU A 196 34.68 -19.21 -0.58
C GLU A 196 33.99 -20.57 -0.52
N ALA A 197 34.32 -21.44 -1.43
CA ALA A 197 33.84 -22.81 -1.49
C ALA A 197 35.01 -23.74 -1.90
N GLY A 198 35.51 -24.51 -0.94
CA GLY A 198 36.72 -25.33 -1.16
C GLY A 198 37.94 -24.48 -1.58
N ASN A 199 38.49 -24.76 -2.73
CA ASN A 199 39.63 -24.02 -3.28
C ASN A 199 39.22 -22.80 -4.14
N VAL A 200 37.91 -22.56 -4.31
CA VAL A 200 37.41 -21.49 -5.18
C VAL A 200 37.02 -20.28 -4.35
N ARG A 201 37.50 -19.10 -4.74
CA ARG A 201 37.33 -17.88 -3.98
C ARG A 201 36.94 -16.72 -4.89
N THR A 202 35.92 -15.95 -4.46
CA THR A 202 35.49 -14.69 -5.10
C THR A 202 35.52 -13.58 -4.07
N LEU A 203 35.92 -12.38 -4.48
CA LEU A 203 36.11 -11.21 -3.62
C LEU A 203 35.32 -10.03 -4.13
N ARG A 204 34.63 -9.35 -3.22
CA ARG A 204 33.97 -8.08 -3.51
C ARG A 204 34.51 -6.98 -2.59
N LEU A 205 35.23 -5.99 -3.17
CA LEU A 205 35.70 -4.82 -2.43
C LEU A 205 34.53 -3.85 -2.17
N VAL A 206 34.42 -3.38 -0.95
CA VAL A 206 33.44 -2.37 -0.49
C VAL A 206 34.19 -1.17 0.09
N HIS A 207 33.90 0.02 -0.42
CA HIS A 207 34.46 1.27 0.12
C HIS A 207 33.45 1.94 1.07
N LEU A 208 33.90 2.32 2.26
CA LEU A 208 33.08 2.99 3.28
C LEU A 208 33.11 4.53 3.15
N GLN A 209 34.13 5.10 2.47
CA GLN A 209 34.23 6.55 2.28
C GLN A 209 33.21 7.08 1.26
N PRO A 210 32.40 8.12 1.61
CA PRO A 210 31.34 8.62 0.72
C PRO A 210 31.86 9.10 -0.64
N GLN A 211 33.03 9.77 -0.68
CA GLN A 211 33.63 10.32 -1.90
C GLN A 211 34.05 9.24 -2.90
N LYS A 212 34.65 8.13 -2.43
CA LYS A 212 35.03 6.99 -3.30
C LYS A 212 33.82 6.23 -3.81
N ARG A 213 32.79 6.09 -2.98
CA ARG A 213 31.50 5.48 -3.41
C ARG A 213 30.81 6.32 -4.48
N LEU A 214 30.89 7.66 -4.40
CA LEU A 214 30.33 8.56 -5.42
C LEU A 214 31.09 8.43 -6.75
N ALA A 215 32.42 8.34 -6.70
CA ALA A 215 33.27 8.17 -7.88
C ALA A 215 33.04 6.80 -8.58
N GLU A 216 32.88 5.71 -7.83
CA GLU A 216 32.50 4.40 -8.38
C GLU A 216 31.11 4.43 -9.04
N LYS A 217 30.12 5.03 -8.37
CA LYS A 217 28.78 5.22 -8.96
C LYS A 217 28.85 6.07 -10.22
N ALA A 218 29.60 7.19 -10.19
CA ALA A 218 29.78 8.05 -11.35
C ALA A 218 30.47 7.31 -12.51
N ALA A 219 31.52 6.50 -12.25
CA ALA A 219 32.22 5.71 -13.28
C ALA A 219 31.31 4.63 -13.89
N VAL A 220 30.44 4.01 -13.10
CA VAL A 220 29.43 3.05 -13.60
C VAL A 220 28.39 3.76 -14.47
N TYR A 221 27.89 4.92 -14.03
CA TYR A 221 26.94 5.73 -14.80
C TYR A 221 27.58 6.27 -16.09
N PHE A 222 28.82 6.72 -16.05
CA PHE A 222 29.54 7.21 -17.24
C PHE A 222 29.77 6.07 -18.25
N ARG A 223 30.15 4.88 -17.81
CA ARG A 223 30.26 3.68 -18.68
C ARG A 223 28.93 3.26 -19.26
N LYS A 224 27.85 3.27 -18.46
CA LYS A 224 26.49 2.98 -18.94
C LYS A 224 26.02 4.06 -19.93
N GLY A 225 26.25 5.35 -19.64
CA GLY A 225 25.89 6.46 -20.51
C GLY A 225 26.68 6.47 -21.83
N SER A 226 27.99 6.26 -21.79
CA SER A 226 28.85 6.16 -22.97
C SER A 226 28.48 4.93 -23.84
N ARG A 227 28.15 3.80 -23.21
CA ARG A 227 27.67 2.60 -23.91
C ARG A 227 26.31 2.83 -24.54
N TYR A 228 25.38 3.51 -23.82
CA TYR A 228 24.06 3.86 -24.32
C TYR A 228 24.13 4.87 -25.48
N MET A 229 24.98 5.89 -25.37
CA MET A 229 25.21 6.89 -26.43
C MET A 229 25.79 6.24 -27.70
N LYS A 230 26.72 5.27 -27.56
CA LYS A 230 27.27 4.52 -28.69
C LYS A 230 26.24 3.60 -29.37
N LEU A 231 25.27 3.10 -28.62
CA LEU A 231 24.25 2.18 -29.12
C LEU A 231 23.02 2.91 -29.71
N HIS A 232 22.65 4.05 -29.14
CA HIS A 232 21.34 4.69 -29.38
C HIS A 232 21.44 6.15 -29.85
N GLY A 233 22.66 6.73 -29.89
CA GLY A 233 22.90 8.11 -30.29
C GLY A 233 22.70 9.15 -29.16
N ALA A 234 23.17 10.38 -29.39
CA ALA A 234 23.19 11.45 -28.39
C ALA A 234 21.77 11.93 -27.99
N ALA A 235 20.83 11.94 -28.92
CA ALA A 235 19.44 12.35 -28.64
C ALA A 235 18.70 11.37 -27.72
N ALA A 236 18.99 10.07 -27.82
CA ALA A 236 18.43 9.07 -26.92
C ALA A 236 19.06 9.10 -25.51
N LEU A 237 20.34 9.53 -25.41
CA LEU A 237 20.98 9.76 -24.11
C LEU A 237 20.39 10.97 -23.40
N THR A 238 20.09 12.07 -24.14
CA THR A 238 19.41 13.25 -23.55
C THR A 238 18.02 12.89 -23.07
N GLY A 239 17.23 12.11 -23.80
CA GLY A 239 15.93 11.60 -23.35
C GLY A 239 16.03 10.73 -22.08
N LYS A 240 17.04 9.83 -22.00
CA LYS A 240 17.27 8.98 -20.81
C LYS A 240 17.85 9.74 -19.62
N VAL A 241 18.61 10.82 -19.86
CA VAL A 241 19.08 11.73 -18.80
C VAL A 241 17.92 12.60 -18.30
N PHE A 242 17.05 13.06 -19.21
CA PHE A 242 15.81 13.77 -18.86
C PHE A 242 14.84 12.85 -18.08
N GLY A 243 14.67 11.59 -18.51
CA GLY A 243 13.93 10.57 -17.77
C GLY A 243 14.51 10.33 -16.37
N LYS A 244 15.85 10.28 -16.20
CA LYS A 244 16.49 10.16 -14.87
C LYS A 244 16.45 11.44 -14.03
N VAL A 245 16.31 12.61 -14.64
CA VAL A 245 16.02 13.87 -13.92
C VAL A 245 14.57 13.84 -13.44
N LEU A 246 13.64 13.25 -14.22
CA LEU A 246 12.27 12.93 -13.79
C LEU A 246 12.26 11.83 -12.72
N ASP A 247 13.08 10.79 -12.80
CA ASP A 247 13.29 9.79 -11.75
C ASP A 247 13.85 10.38 -10.43
N ARG A 248 14.60 11.48 -10.50
CA ARG A 248 14.94 12.25 -9.30
C ARG A 248 13.70 12.91 -8.67
N LYS A 249 12.69 13.23 -9.47
CA LYS A 249 11.38 13.68 -8.98
C LYS A 249 10.57 12.53 -8.32
N ASN A 250 10.86 11.27 -8.64
CA ASN A 250 10.14 10.09 -8.12
C ASN A 250 10.83 9.39 -6.93
N ARG A 251 11.89 9.96 -6.35
CA ARG A 251 12.46 9.40 -5.11
C ARG A 251 11.48 9.60 -3.97
N PRO A 252 11.29 8.58 -3.08
CA PRO A 252 10.51 8.77 -1.86
C PRO A 252 10.96 10.03 -1.12
N VAL A 253 10.01 10.77 -0.61
CA VAL A 253 10.28 11.96 0.21
C VAL A 253 10.88 11.47 1.53
N ASP A 254 11.98 12.07 1.95
CA ASP A 254 12.60 11.82 3.24
C ASP A 254 11.73 12.45 4.34
N TYR A 255 11.00 11.61 5.07
CA TYR A 255 10.07 12.07 6.10
C TYR A 255 10.75 12.88 7.19
N SER A 256 11.95 12.51 7.61
CA SER A 256 12.67 13.25 8.67
C SER A 256 12.95 14.70 8.30
N LYS A 257 13.10 15.01 7.01
CA LYS A 257 13.25 16.37 6.49
C LYS A 257 11.91 17.04 6.21
N TRP A 258 10.92 16.25 5.87
CA TRP A 258 9.56 16.72 5.59
C TRP A 258 8.92 17.24 6.87
N ILE A 259 8.96 16.48 7.97
CA ILE A 259 8.32 16.84 9.23
C ILE A 259 8.90 18.16 9.80
N VAL A 260 10.22 18.34 9.77
CA VAL A 260 10.86 19.58 10.27
C VAL A 260 10.33 20.85 9.58
N LYS A 261 9.89 20.74 8.32
CA LYS A 261 9.32 21.87 7.56
C LYS A 261 7.82 22.06 7.80
N HIS A 262 7.14 21.07 8.38
CA HIS A 262 5.70 21.09 8.64
C HIS A 262 5.35 21.34 10.11
N LEU A 263 6.33 21.16 11.00
CA LEU A 263 6.19 21.63 12.37
C LEU A 263 6.19 23.17 12.37
N PRO A 264 5.38 23.81 13.24
CA PRO A 264 5.31 25.26 13.31
C PRO A 264 6.66 25.86 13.73
N ASP A 265 7.06 26.93 13.07
CA ASP A 265 8.26 27.65 13.44
C ASP A 265 8.03 28.59 14.65
N LYS A 266 9.11 29.19 15.17
CA LYS A 266 9.01 30.08 16.34
C LYS A 266 8.13 31.31 16.10
N ALA A 267 8.02 31.79 14.86
CA ALA A 267 7.20 32.96 14.54
C ALA A 267 5.72 32.57 14.50
N GLU A 268 5.40 31.41 13.91
CA GLU A 268 4.07 30.84 13.90
C GLU A 268 3.57 30.58 15.33
N LEU A 269 4.38 29.91 16.18
CA LEU A 269 4.06 29.66 17.58
C LEU A 269 3.86 30.96 18.39
N ALA A 270 4.64 32.02 18.09
CA ALA A 270 4.46 33.31 18.75
C ALA A 270 3.16 34.00 18.30
N GLU A 271 2.71 33.81 17.08
CA GLU A 271 1.45 34.38 16.59
C GLU A 271 0.24 33.59 17.12
N GLU A 272 0.33 32.26 17.19
CA GLU A 272 -0.67 31.40 17.78
C GLU A 272 -0.97 31.80 19.25
N ARG A 273 0.07 32.06 20.06
CA ARG A 273 -0.10 32.52 21.45
C ARG A 273 -0.83 33.87 21.58
N LYS A 274 -0.83 34.71 20.54
CA LYS A 274 -1.56 35.98 20.51
C LYS A 274 -2.97 35.86 19.97
N THR A 275 -3.27 34.76 19.29
CA THR A 275 -4.56 34.55 18.65
C THR A 275 -5.67 34.49 19.69
N LYS A 276 -6.74 35.28 19.47
CA LYS A 276 -7.94 35.28 20.29
C LYS A 276 -9.06 34.58 19.57
N PHE A 277 -9.55 33.55 20.18
CA PHE A 277 -10.69 32.81 19.69
C PHE A 277 -12.01 33.35 20.27
N SER A 278 -13.11 33.22 19.53
CA SER A 278 -14.46 33.59 20.00
C SER A 278 -14.95 32.60 21.06
N ARG A 279 -14.59 31.29 20.88
CA ARG A 279 -14.83 30.23 21.87
C ARG A 279 -13.51 29.75 22.43
N ASN A 280 -13.43 29.63 23.74
CA ASN A 280 -12.23 29.24 24.45
C ASN A 280 -12.50 28.01 25.32
N PRO A 281 -12.77 26.82 24.71
CA PRO A 281 -13.06 25.61 25.48
C PRO A 281 -11.83 25.20 26.31
N LYS A 282 -12.08 24.68 27.52
CA LYS A 282 -11.05 24.11 28.37
C LYS A 282 -10.80 22.64 27.97
N PHE A 283 -9.54 22.28 27.77
CA PHE A 283 -9.13 20.90 27.52
C PHE A 283 -8.61 20.25 28.81
N SER A 284 -9.14 19.07 29.14
CA SER A 284 -8.58 18.20 30.19
C SER A 284 -7.75 17.10 29.52
N ILE A 285 -6.42 17.16 29.67
CA ILE A 285 -5.51 16.13 29.17
C ILE A 285 -5.45 15.04 30.24
N VAL A 286 -5.87 13.83 29.92
CA VAL A 286 -5.96 12.69 30.87
C VAL A 286 -4.88 11.68 30.56
N ILE A 287 -4.08 11.35 31.56
CA ILE A 287 -2.91 10.48 31.40
C ILE A 287 -2.86 9.47 32.55
N PRO A 288 -2.96 8.17 32.26
CA PRO A 288 -2.71 7.10 33.21
C PRO A 288 -1.20 6.85 33.34
N LEU A 289 -0.70 6.86 34.57
CA LEU A 289 0.70 6.55 34.90
C LEU A 289 0.78 5.14 35.50
N TYR A 290 1.75 4.35 35.09
CA TYR A 290 2.05 3.07 35.74
C TYR A 290 3.54 2.78 35.66
N LYS A 291 4.24 2.95 36.79
CA LYS A 291 5.70 2.79 36.90
C LYS A 291 6.47 3.53 35.80
N THR A 292 5.93 4.65 35.38
CA THR A 292 6.46 5.49 34.29
C THR A 292 7.86 5.99 34.62
N PRO A 293 8.84 5.92 33.73
CA PRO A 293 10.13 6.55 33.92
C PRO A 293 9.98 8.08 34.02
N GLU A 294 10.52 8.70 35.09
CA GLU A 294 10.41 10.15 35.32
C GLU A 294 10.84 10.98 34.11
N LYS A 295 11.88 10.54 33.39
CA LYS A 295 12.39 11.20 32.18
C LYS A 295 11.33 11.38 31.09
N TYR A 296 10.53 10.34 30.79
CA TYR A 296 9.53 10.42 29.75
C TYR A 296 8.33 11.24 30.18
N LEU A 297 7.91 11.07 31.44
CA LEU A 297 6.86 11.92 31.99
C LEU A 297 7.24 13.40 31.97
N GLN A 298 8.51 13.74 32.28
CA GLN A 298 9.01 15.13 32.17
C GLN A 298 8.90 15.65 30.72
N GLN A 299 9.32 14.86 29.72
CA GLN A 299 9.25 15.25 28.31
C GLN A 299 7.79 15.47 27.85
N LEU A 300 6.88 14.60 28.27
CA LEU A 300 5.46 14.78 28.01
C LEU A 300 4.94 16.09 28.65
N VAL A 301 5.23 16.31 29.94
CA VAL A 301 4.80 17.55 30.64
C VAL A 301 5.38 18.79 29.97
N ASP A 302 6.67 18.79 29.61
CA ASP A 302 7.31 19.88 28.87
C ASP A 302 6.59 20.17 27.54
N SER A 303 6.14 19.14 26.83
CA SER A 303 5.38 19.27 25.57
C SER A 303 3.98 19.87 25.79
N ILE A 304 3.35 19.61 26.93
CA ILE A 304 2.04 20.17 27.31
C ILE A 304 2.21 21.61 27.78
N GLU A 305 3.22 21.93 28.58
CA GLU A 305 3.52 23.30 28.99
C GLU A 305 3.91 24.20 27.82
N ALA A 306 4.51 23.61 26.76
CA ALA A 306 4.87 24.31 25.53
C ALA A 306 3.67 24.68 24.65
N GLN A 307 2.45 24.18 24.91
CA GLN A 307 1.26 24.43 24.10
C GLN A 307 1.01 25.93 23.88
N THR A 308 0.69 26.30 22.65
CA THR A 308 0.37 27.68 22.27
C THR A 308 -1.01 28.12 22.74
N TYR A 309 -1.91 27.18 22.98
CA TYR A 309 -3.21 27.41 23.61
C TYR A 309 -3.14 27.10 25.10
N GLY A 310 -3.43 28.07 25.95
CA GLY A 310 -3.17 27.98 27.39
C GLY A 310 -4.34 27.51 28.27
N ASN A 311 -5.57 27.37 27.74
CA ASN A 311 -6.74 26.98 28.53
C ASN A 311 -6.87 25.44 28.62
N TRP A 312 -5.95 24.84 29.33
CA TRP A 312 -5.91 23.41 29.59
C TRP A 312 -5.68 23.08 31.06
N GLU A 313 -5.99 21.86 31.43
CA GLU A 313 -5.56 21.22 32.67
C GLU A 313 -5.00 19.84 32.38
N LEU A 314 -4.06 19.38 33.23
CA LEU A 314 -3.44 18.08 33.12
C LEU A 314 -3.87 17.22 34.29
N CYS A 315 -4.56 16.12 34.02
CA CYS A 315 -5.04 15.17 35.01
C CYS A 315 -4.21 13.88 34.97
N LEU A 316 -3.24 13.74 35.87
CA LEU A 316 -2.36 12.59 35.98
C LEU A 316 -2.94 11.59 37.01
N SER A 317 -3.22 10.38 36.61
CA SER A 317 -3.64 9.32 37.55
C SER A 317 -2.52 8.30 37.70
N ASP A 318 -1.94 8.22 38.89
CA ASP A 318 -0.90 7.26 39.23
C ASP A 318 -1.51 5.95 39.72
N GLY A 319 -1.56 4.96 38.84
CA GLY A 319 -2.03 3.61 39.12
C GLY A 319 -0.92 2.65 39.58
N SER A 320 0.25 3.16 39.99
CA SER A 320 1.34 2.30 40.47
C SER A 320 1.10 1.75 41.91
N GLY A 321 0.13 2.31 42.63
CA GLY A 321 -0.15 1.97 44.02
C GLY A 321 0.68 2.76 45.05
N ALA A 322 0.62 2.40 46.30
CA ALA A 322 1.22 3.12 47.44
C ALA A 322 2.75 3.35 47.30
N ASP A 323 3.44 2.40 46.67
CA ASP A 323 4.90 2.45 46.52
C ASP A 323 5.33 3.04 45.15
N SER A 324 4.59 4.02 44.65
CA SER A 324 4.91 4.65 43.34
C SER A 324 6.31 5.27 43.34
N PRO A 325 7.13 4.98 42.29
CA PRO A 325 8.45 5.59 42.13
C PRO A 325 8.36 7.07 41.77
N LEU A 326 7.18 7.57 41.39
CA LEU A 326 6.97 8.95 40.94
C LEU A 326 6.49 9.91 42.07
N THR A 327 6.28 9.43 43.30
CA THR A 327 5.65 10.19 44.40
C THR A 327 6.30 11.58 44.60
N ASP A 328 7.63 11.65 44.69
CA ASP A 328 8.33 12.92 44.91
C ASP A 328 8.26 13.81 43.66
N TYR A 329 8.36 13.27 42.48
CA TYR A 329 8.24 14.02 41.23
C TYR A 329 6.83 14.62 41.09
N LEU A 330 5.79 13.82 41.26
CA LEU A 330 4.39 14.26 41.18
C LEU A 330 4.05 15.33 42.22
N ASN A 331 4.62 15.25 43.45
CA ASN A 331 4.46 16.26 44.49
C ASN A 331 5.11 17.59 44.10
N ARG A 332 6.25 17.58 43.39
CA ARG A 332 6.89 18.80 42.86
C ARG A 332 6.07 19.38 41.71
N LEU A 333 5.61 18.54 40.81
CA LEU A 333 4.87 18.90 39.60
C LEU A 333 3.53 19.61 39.95
N GLU A 334 2.76 19.02 40.87
CA GLU A 334 1.47 19.59 41.31
C GLU A 334 1.62 20.97 41.98
N LYS A 335 2.79 21.25 42.58
CA LYS A 335 3.10 22.55 43.19
C LYS A 335 3.63 23.59 42.21
N SER A 336 4.11 23.14 41.02
CA SER A 336 4.71 24.03 40.03
C SER A 336 3.71 24.74 39.13
N ASP A 337 2.53 24.13 38.88
CA ASP A 337 1.47 24.68 38.03
C ASP A 337 0.08 24.27 38.53
N ASP A 338 -0.76 25.25 38.88
CA ASP A 338 -2.13 25.04 39.39
C ASP A 338 -3.07 24.32 38.39
N ARG A 339 -2.66 24.21 37.11
CA ARG A 339 -3.39 23.47 36.07
C ARG A 339 -3.13 21.97 36.15
N ILE A 340 -2.14 21.51 36.94
CA ILE A 340 -1.79 20.11 37.03
C ILE A 340 -2.45 19.51 38.26
N ARG A 341 -3.18 18.42 38.07
CA ARG A 341 -3.87 17.66 39.11
C ARG A 341 -3.33 16.23 39.13
N VAL A 342 -2.95 15.76 40.30
CA VAL A 342 -2.45 14.39 40.50
C VAL A 342 -3.43 13.58 41.31
N ILE A 343 -3.90 12.49 40.76
CA ILE A 343 -4.76 11.50 41.39
C ILE A 343 -3.88 10.34 41.82
N ARG A 344 -3.74 10.14 43.14
CA ARG A 344 -2.96 9.08 43.75
C ARG A 344 -3.86 7.93 44.11
N ASN A 345 -3.54 6.73 43.66
CA ASN A 345 -4.32 5.55 43.90
C ASN A 345 -3.56 4.62 44.90
N ASP A 346 -4.20 4.26 46.01
CA ASP A 346 -3.61 3.42 47.05
C ASP A 346 -3.30 1.98 46.55
N GLN A 347 -4.00 1.53 45.53
CA GLN A 347 -3.83 0.22 44.92
C GLN A 347 -3.42 0.35 43.46
N ALA A 348 -2.71 -0.65 42.95
CA ALA A 348 -2.39 -0.72 41.55
C ALA A 348 -3.67 -0.86 40.70
N LEU A 349 -3.82 -0.01 39.69
CA LEU A 349 -4.95 0.00 38.77
C LEU A 349 -4.57 -0.53 37.39
N GLN A 350 -5.52 -1.20 36.73
CA GLN A 350 -5.42 -1.53 35.32
C GLN A 350 -5.69 -0.27 34.46
N ILE A 351 -5.37 -0.35 33.17
CA ILE A 351 -5.34 0.82 32.28
C ILE A 351 -6.68 1.56 32.23
N ALA A 352 -7.80 0.86 32.05
CA ALA A 352 -9.14 1.50 31.99
C ALA A 352 -9.50 2.19 33.31
N GLU A 353 -9.30 1.51 34.45
CA GLU A 353 -9.60 2.06 35.77
C GLU A 353 -8.74 3.29 36.09
N ASN A 354 -7.45 3.23 35.72
CA ASN A 354 -6.49 4.30 35.90
C ASN A 354 -6.84 5.54 35.05
N THR A 355 -7.12 5.34 33.74
CA THR A 355 -7.58 6.41 32.87
C THR A 355 -8.89 7.03 33.36
N ASN A 356 -9.84 6.20 33.83
CA ASN A 356 -11.10 6.65 34.40
C ASN A 356 -10.92 7.50 35.69
N ALA A 357 -9.89 7.23 36.47
CA ALA A 357 -9.58 8.06 37.67
C ALA A 357 -9.11 9.46 37.21
N ALA A 358 -8.29 9.56 36.17
CA ALA A 358 -7.93 10.84 35.56
C ALA A 358 -9.15 11.57 34.98
N MET A 359 -10.01 10.86 34.24
CA MET A 359 -11.24 11.40 33.64
C MET A 359 -12.22 11.98 34.66
N LYS A 360 -12.35 11.33 35.83
CA LYS A 360 -13.22 11.82 36.94
C LYS A 360 -12.75 13.18 37.50
N ALA A 361 -11.46 13.46 37.43
CA ALA A 361 -10.90 14.73 37.86
C ALA A 361 -11.00 15.84 36.78
N ALA A 362 -11.31 15.47 35.54
CA ALA A 362 -11.41 16.38 34.42
C ALA A 362 -12.62 17.34 34.56
N THR A 363 -12.36 18.64 34.40
CA THR A 363 -13.37 19.70 34.48
C THR A 363 -13.52 20.49 33.18
N GLY A 364 -12.73 20.17 32.17
CA GLY A 364 -12.74 20.81 30.84
C GLY A 364 -13.96 20.44 30.01
N ASP A 365 -14.17 21.23 28.97
CA ASP A 365 -15.23 21.02 27.98
C ASP A 365 -14.94 19.81 27.07
N PHE A 366 -13.66 19.56 26.83
CA PHE A 366 -13.13 18.46 26.02
C PHE A 366 -12.09 17.66 26.78
N ILE A 367 -12.09 16.35 26.56
CA ILE A 367 -11.09 15.40 27.10
C ILE A 367 -10.13 15.04 25.98
N VAL A 368 -8.83 15.11 26.28
CA VAL A 368 -7.72 14.75 25.38
C VAL A 368 -7.02 13.55 25.98
N PHE A 369 -6.84 12.49 25.18
CA PHE A 369 -6.16 11.28 25.61
C PHE A 369 -4.71 11.30 25.12
N ALA A 370 -3.79 11.00 26.02
CA ALA A 370 -2.38 10.82 25.69
C ALA A 370 -1.73 9.76 26.58
N ASP A 371 -0.70 9.10 26.08
CA ASP A 371 0.07 8.12 26.83
C ASP A 371 1.26 8.81 27.56
N HIS A 372 1.70 8.19 28.64
CA HIS A 372 2.62 8.79 29.61
C HIS A 372 4.09 8.96 29.13
N ASP A 373 4.43 8.39 28.00
CA ASP A 373 5.78 8.35 27.41
C ASP A 373 5.88 9.04 26.04
N ASP A 374 4.80 9.64 25.57
CA ASP A 374 4.67 10.28 24.26
C ASP A 374 4.85 11.81 24.34
N GLU A 375 4.74 12.49 23.21
CA GLU A 375 4.83 13.96 23.14
C GLU A 375 3.76 14.54 22.20
N LEU A 376 3.24 15.73 22.53
CA LEU A 376 2.36 16.50 21.67
C LEU A 376 3.19 17.59 20.93
N THR A 377 2.79 17.91 19.69
CA THR A 377 3.34 19.12 19.06
C THR A 377 2.87 20.37 19.79
N PRO A 378 3.68 21.46 19.82
CA PRO A 378 3.35 22.65 20.62
C PRO A 378 2.09 23.41 20.17
N ASP A 379 1.56 23.11 18.98
CA ASP A 379 0.33 23.70 18.41
C ASP A 379 -0.88 22.74 18.47
N ALA A 380 -0.76 21.57 19.11
CA ALA A 380 -1.80 20.53 19.08
C ALA A 380 -3.16 21.05 19.58
N LEU A 381 -3.21 21.66 20.75
CA LEU A 381 -4.46 22.21 21.30
C LEU A 381 -4.93 23.46 20.53
N PHE A 382 -4.03 24.26 19.98
CA PHE A 382 -4.39 25.37 19.11
C PHE A 382 -5.13 24.91 17.87
N ARG A 383 -4.68 23.82 17.21
CA ARG A 383 -5.37 23.25 16.05
C ARG A 383 -6.75 22.72 16.42
N CYS A 384 -6.87 22.05 17.57
CA CYS A 384 -8.18 21.62 18.08
C CYS A 384 -9.13 22.79 18.30
N VAL A 385 -8.69 23.85 19.01
CA VAL A 385 -9.54 25.00 19.28
C VAL A 385 -9.90 25.76 18.00
N LYS A 386 -8.99 25.80 17.02
CA LYS A 386 -9.25 26.39 15.72
C LYS A 386 -10.38 25.65 15.00
N ALA A 387 -10.32 24.33 14.91
CA ALA A 387 -11.39 23.51 14.32
C ALA A 387 -12.74 23.74 15.02
N LEU A 388 -12.77 23.78 16.38
CA LEU A 388 -13.97 24.04 17.17
C LEU A 388 -14.54 25.48 17.02
N ASN A 389 -13.73 26.43 16.55
CA ASN A 389 -14.20 27.76 16.22
C ASN A 389 -14.69 27.88 14.77
N GLU A 390 -14.17 27.07 13.88
CA GLU A 390 -14.63 26.92 12.47
C GLU A 390 -15.98 26.19 12.42
N ASP A 391 -16.11 25.10 13.18
CA ASP A 391 -17.37 24.37 13.37
C ASP A 391 -17.65 24.08 14.85
N PRO A 392 -18.57 24.84 15.47
CA PRO A 392 -18.91 24.68 16.88
C PRO A 392 -19.70 23.42 17.24
N GLU A 393 -20.22 22.70 16.24
CA GLU A 393 -21.03 21.50 16.47
C GLU A 393 -20.15 20.23 16.62
N LEU A 394 -18.85 20.33 16.33
CA LEU A 394 -17.91 19.21 16.46
C LEU A 394 -17.83 18.68 17.90
N LYS A 395 -17.84 17.37 18.02
CA LYS A 395 -17.80 16.66 19.30
C LYS A 395 -16.61 15.73 19.43
N VAL A 396 -16.08 15.24 18.32
CA VAL A 396 -14.93 14.34 18.26
C VAL A 396 -13.90 14.89 17.29
N LEU A 397 -12.64 14.99 17.73
CA LEU A 397 -11.52 15.38 16.89
C LEU A 397 -10.44 14.31 16.96
N TYR A 398 -9.73 14.07 15.86
CA TYR A 398 -8.52 13.27 15.85
C TYR A 398 -7.51 13.83 14.85
N SER A 399 -6.24 13.49 15.02
CA SER A 399 -5.17 13.98 14.15
C SER A 399 -4.32 12.88 13.54
N ASP A 400 -3.47 13.26 12.60
CA ASP A 400 -2.35 12.43 12.16
C ASP A 400 -1.34 12.25 13.29
N GLU A 401 -0.54 11.18 13.21
CA GLU A 401 0.52 10.85 14.17
C GLU A 401 1.76 10.35 13.45
N ASP A 402 2.88 10.33 14.13
CA ASP A 402 4.09 9.64 13.70
C ASP A 402 4.74 8.90 14.87
N LYS A 403 5.82 8.19 14.58
CA LYS A 403 6.64 7.54 15.59
C LYS A 403 7.89 8.33 15.88
N MET A 404 8.32 8.29 17.13
CA MET A 404 9.49 8.99 17.65
C MET A 404 10.45 7.99 18.27
N SER A 405 11.76 8.21 18.09
CA SER A 405 12.81 7.42 18.75
C SER A 405 12.85 7.65 20.27
N MET A 406 13.45 6.70 21.00
CA MET A 406 13.59 6.73 22.47
C MET A 406 14.16 8.06 23.02
N ASP A 407 15.08 8.69 22.27
CA ASP A 407 15.72 9.95 22.64
C ASP A 407 14.91 11.21 22.26
N GLY A 408 13.80 11.05 21.54
CA GLY A 408 12.95 12.15 21.10
C GLY A 408 13.46 12.93 19.88
N HIS A 409 14.54 12.49 19.22
CA HIS A 409 15.20 13.28 18.19
C HIS A 409 14.89 12.87 16.75
N LYS A 410 14.36 11.67 16.51
CA LYS A 410 14.10 11.16 15.18
C LYS A 410 12.62 10.77 15.03
N PHE A 411 11.97 11.33 14.01
CA PHE A 411 10.60 11.02 13.66
C PHE A 411 10.57 10.13 12.41
N PHE A 412 9.67 9.13 12.39
CA PHE A 412 9.57 8.13 11.32
C PHE A 412 8.17 7.50 11.27
N GLN A 413 7.88 6.75 10.22
CA GLN A 413 6.63 6.03 10.01
C GLN A 413 5.37 6.88 10.29
N PRO A 414 5.16 8.00 9.56
CA PRO A 414 3.96 8.80 9.75
C PRO A 414 2.71 8.03 9.37
N HIS A 415 1.65 8.25 10.12
CA HIS A 415 0.31 7.77 9.81
C HIS A 415 -0.57 8.97 9.42
N PHE A 416 -0.66 9.23 8.11
CA PHE A 416 -1.58 10.20 7.54
C PHE A 416 -2.94 9.54 7.34
N LYS A 417 -3.87 9.91 8.18
CA LYS A 417 -5.19 9.29 8.31
C LYS A 417 -6.17 9.87 7.29
N PRO A 418 -7.22 9.14 6.90
CA PRO A 418 -8.36 9.71 6.17
C PRO A 418 -9.26 10.50 7.11
N ASP A 419 -10.23 11.23 6.56
CA ASP A 419 -11.40 11.66 7.32
C ASP A 419 -12.19 10.44 7.82
N PHE A 420 -13.20 10.66 8.65
CA PHE A 420 -13.86 9.57 9.37
C PHE A 420 -14.33 8.45 8.45
N ASN A 421 -13.79 7.24 8.68
CA ASN A 421 -13.95 6.04 7.89
C ASN A 421 -14.30 4.87 8.81
N ILE A 422 -15.60 4.58 8.93
CA ILE A 422 -16.10 3.59 9.89
C ILE A 422 -15.66 2.17 9.54
N ASP A 423 -15.62 1.80 8.24
CA ASP A 423 -15.22 0.46 7.85
C ASP A 423 -13.71 0.23 8.01
N LEU A 424 -12.89 1.26 7.83
CA LEU A 424 -11.48 1.20 8.22
C LEU A 424 -11.34 1.07 9.76
N LEU A 425 -12.14 1.81 10.53
CA LEU A 425 -12.14 1.71 11.98
C LEU A 425 -12.54 0.29 12.44
N CYS A 426 -13.47 -0.38 11.76
CA CYS A 426 -13.82 -1.78 12.02
C CYS A 426 -12.75 -2.79 11.58
N THR A 427 -11.74 -2.36 10.82
CA THR A 427 -10.64 -3.21 10.39
C THR A 427 -9.35 -2.98 11.18
N VAL A 428 -9.08 -1.74 11.60
CA VAL A 428 -7.91 -1.33 12.36
C VAL A 428 -8.21 -0.11 13.21
N ASN A 429 -7.69 -0.04 14.43
CA ASN A 429 -7.77 1.18 15.25
C ASN A 429 -6.86 2.27 14.66
N TYR A 430 -7.31 2.95 13.59
CA TYR A 430 -6.51 3.97 12.92
C TYR A 430 -6.60 5.35 13.60
N ILE A 431 -7.64 5.62 14.40
CA ILE A 431 -7.83 6.91 15.08
C ILE A 431 -6.77 7.12 16.15
N CYS A 432 -6.60 6.16 17.05
CA CYS A 432 -5.58 6.05 18.11
C CYS A 432 -5.26 7.40 18.81
N HIS A 433 -4.24 8.11 18.37
CA HIS A 433 -3.81 9.42 18.89
C HIS A 433 -3.64 10.45 17.75
N LEU A 434 -3.78 11.76 17.95
CA LEU A 434 -4.37 12.40 19.12
C LEU A 434 -5.88 12.23 19.06
N PHE A 435 -6.53 11.86 20.16
CA PHE A 435 -7.99 11.71 20.24
C PHE A 435 -8.55 12.72 21.25
N VAL A 436 -9.56 13.48 20.82
CA VAL A 436 -10.22 14.53 21.61
C VAL A 436 -11.73 14.37 21.52
N VAL A 437 -12.40 14.35 22.65
CA VAL A 437 -13.84 14.17 22.71
C VAL A 437 -14.51 15.19 23.65
N LYS A 438 -15.67 15.70 23.25
CA LYS A 438 -16.47 16.60 24.08
C LYS A 438 -16.94 15.87 25.33
N LYS A 439 -16.79 16.49 26.50
CA LYS A 439 -17.16 15.89 27.80
C LYS A 439 -18.63 15.43 27.85
N GLU A 440 -19.54 16.17 27.18
CA GLU A 440 -20.96 15.80 27.05
C GLU A 440 -21.13 14.37 26.48
N ILE A 441 -20.34 13.97 25.48
CA ILE A 441 -20.38 12.61 24.93
C ILE A 441 -19.97 11.59 25.99
N VAL A 442 -18.90 11.89 26.75
CA VAL A 442 -18.40 10.99 27.82
C VAL A 442 -19.45 10.81 28.91
N ASP A 443 -20.11 11.90 29.30
CA ASP A 443 -21.19 11.87 30.29
C ASP A 443 -22.42 11.04 29.82
N GLN A 444 -22.67 11.02 28.51
CA GLN A 444 -23.73 10.22 27.89
C GLN A 444 -23.40 8.73 27.79
N ILE A 445 -22.19 8.38 27.31
CA ILE A 445 -21.82 6.98 26.99
C ILE A 445 -21.13 6.25 28.13
N GLY A 446 -20.69 6.97 29.15
CA GLY A 446 -19.85 6.47 30.26
C GLY A 446 -18.36 6.40 29.86
N MET A 447 -17.55 6.02 30.82
CA MET A 447 -16.09 5.98 30.71
C MET A 447 -15.59 4.68 30.05
N LEU A 448 -14.26 4.46 30.07
CA LEU A 448 -13.62 3.24 29.57
C LEU A 448 -14.08 2.03 30.37
N LYS A 449 -14.17 0.87 29.74
CA LYS A 449 -14.63 -0.37 30.30
C LYS A 449 -13.49 -1.38 30.48
N LYS A 450 -13.35 -1.91 31.69
CA LYS A 450 -12.31 -2.88 32.07
C LYS A 450 -12.32 -4.16 31.23
N GLU A 451 -13.50 -4.58 30.77
CA GLU A 451 -13.65 -5.79 29.93
C GLU A 451 -12.90 -5.69 28.58
N PHE A 452 -12.50 -4.48 28.19
CA PHE A 452 -11.70 -4.21 26.99
C PHE A 452 -10.25 -3.81 27.29
N ASP A 453 -9.74 -4.03 28.51
CA ASP A 453 -8.35 -3.73 28.85
C ASP A 453 -7.39 -4.28 27.77
N GLY A 454 -6.49 -3.43 27.28
CA GLY A 454 -5.62 -3.66 26.13
C GLY A 454 -6.13 -3.10 24.79
N ALA A 455 -7.45 -2.82 24.68
CA ALA A 455 -8.11 -2.11 23.59
C ALA A 455 -9.31 -1.29 24.13
N GLN A 456 -9.19 -0.78 25.34
CA GLN A 456 -10.21 0.00 26.04
C GLN A 456 -10.49 1.32 25.35
N ASP A 457 -9.48 1.91 24.73
CA ASP A 457 -9.54 3.09 23.87
C ASP A 457 -10.35 2.81 22.60
N TYR A 458 -10.18 1.65 22.00
CA TYR A 458 -10.87 1.24 20.77
C TYR A 458 -12.41 1.11 20.98
N ASP A 459 -12.85 0.40 22.05
CA ASP A 459 -14.28 0.38 22.44
C ASP A 459 -14.78 1.78 22.74
N PHE A 460 -13.98 2.60 23.42
CA PHE A 460 -14.36 3.96 23.78
C PHE A 460 -14.53 4.84 22.55
N VAL A 461 -13.61 4.77 21.58
CA VAL A 461 -13.70 5.48 20.30
C VAL A 461 -14.99 5.07 19.58
N PHE A 462 -15.32 3.77 19.46
CA PHE A 462 -16.57 3.33 18.84
C PHE A 462 -17.79 3.97 19.52
N ARG A 463 -17.88 3.93 20.84
CA ARG A 463 -19.00 4.55 21.57
C ARG A 463 -19.07 6.07 21.37
N CYS A 464 -17.91 6.74 21.30
CA CYS A 464 -17.85 8.17 21.04
C CYS A 464 -18.39 8.54 19.65
N VAL A 465 -17.92 7.82 18.60
CA VAL A 465 -18.32 8.11 17.21
C VAL A 465 -19.79 7.73 16.96
N GLU A 466 -20.30 6.68 17.61
CA GLU A 466 -21.73 6.31 17.58
C GLU A 466 -22.61 7.41 18.17
N ALA A 467 -22.20 8.00 19.30
CA ALA A 467 -22.97 9.05 19.98
C ALA A 467 -22.85 10.42 19.28
N ALA A 468 -21.70 10.72 18.70
CA ALA A 468 -21.49 11.97 17.98
C ALA A 468 -22.22 11.98 16.62
N GLY A 469 -22.16 10.87 15.88
CA GLY A 469 -22.56 10.83 14.48
C GLY A 469 -21.51 11.46 13.55
N ARG A 470 -21.50 11.02 12.30
CA ARG A 470 -20.46 11.31 11.30
C ARG A 470 -20.13 12.79 11.13
N GLU A 471 -21.18 13.62 11.07
CA GLU A 471 -21.06 15.07 10.81
C GLU A 471 -20.38 15.85 11.95
N GLN A 472 -20.26 15.25 13.14
CA GLN A 472 -19.67 15.89 14.31
C GLN A 472 -18.28 15.34 14.65
N ILE A 473 -17.68 14.58 13.71
CA ILE A 473 -16.34 14.00 13.81
C ILE A 473 -15.46 14.72 12.80
N HIS A 474 -14.32 15.24 13.26
CA HIS A 474 -13.40 15.98 12.40
C HIS A 474 -11.97 15.47 12.52
N HIS A 475 -11.36 15.23 11.37
CA HIS A 475 -9.96 14.91 11.24
C HIS A 475 -9.13 16.19 11.06
N ILE A 476 -8.08 16.35 11.83
CA ILE A 476 -7.10 17.42 11.67
C ILE A 476 -5.91 16.83 10.92
N PRO A 477 -5.71 17.08 9.60
CA PRO A 477 -4.69 16.45 8.79
C PRO A 477 -3.29 17.03 9.05
N ARG A 478 -2.85 16.93 10.28
CA ARG A 478 -1.53 17.35 10.77
C ARG A 478 -1.01 16.35 11.78
N ILE A 479 0.32 16.14 11.78
CA ILE A 479 0.99 15.41 12.86
C ILE A 479 0.93 16.28 14.11
N LEU A 480 0.10 15.89 15.08
CA LEU A 480 -0.05 16.57 16.36
C LEU A 480 0.43 15.72 17.54
N TYR A 481 0.80 14.48 17.28
CA TYR A 481 1.16 13.49 18.27
C TYR A 481 2.37 12.67 17.82
N HIS A 482 3.33 12.47 18.71
CA HIS A 482 4.54 11.69 18.49
C HIS A 482 4.54 10.47 19.41
N TRP A 483 4.37 9.28 18.85
CA TRP A 483 4.34 8.02 19.56
C TRP A 483 5.77 7.50 19.78
N ARG A 484 6.20 7.42 21.05
CA ARG A 484 7.55 6.96 21.38
C ARG A 484 7.67 5.45 21.26
N CYS A 485 8.62 4.98 20.46
CA CYS A 485 8.92 3.57 20.31
C CYS A 485 9.99 3.14 21.30
N HIS A 486 9.69 2.13 22.12
CA HIS A 486 10.64 1.45 22.98
C HIS A 486 10.39 -0.07 22.97
N GLU A 487 11.39 -0.88 23.44
CA GLU A 487 11.38 -2.35 23.35
C GLU A 487 10.13 -3.01 23.99
N ASP A 488 9.52 -2.37 24.98
CA ASP A 488 8.30 -2.83 25.65
C ASP A 488 7.00 -2.26 25.04
N SER A 489 7.09 -1.41 24.03
CA SER A 489 5.92 -0.81 23.40
C SER A 489 5.20 -1.81 22.47
N THR A 490 3.89 -1.68 22.35
CA THR A 490 3.08 -2.50 21.43
C THR A 490 3.52 -2.28 19.97
N ALA A 491 4.11 -1.13 19.69
CA ALA A 491 4.62 -0.77 18.36
C ALA A 491 5.87 -1.57 17.96
N GLU A 492 6.67 -2.05 18.90
CA GLU A 492 7.93 -2.75 18.65
C GLU A 492 7.86 -4.25 18.97
N ASN A 493 7.06 -4.65 19.95
CA ASN A 493 6.85 -6.05 20.33
C ASN A 493 5.36 -6.42 20.49
N PRO A 494 4.62 -6.56 19.37
CA PRO A 494 3.19 -6.90 19.40
C PRO A 494 2.88 -8.23 20.07
N GLU A 495 3.79 -9.21 20.01
CA GLU A 495 3.58 -10.56 20.58
C GLU A 495 3.46 -10.56 22.11
N SER A 496 4.03 -9.58 22.78
CA SER A 496 3.96 -9.43 24.24
C SER A 496 2.55 -9.11 24.76
N LYS A 497 1.65 -8.64 23.89
CA LYS A 497 0.30 -8.17 24.24
C LYS A 497 -0.82 -8.82 23.42
N MET A 498 -0.72 -10.14 23.17
CA MET A 498 -1.74 -10.88 22.40
C MET A 498 -3.17 -10.67 22.93
N TYR A 499 -3.35 -10.48 24.25
CA TYR A 499 -4.66 -10.20 24.85
C TYR A 499 -5.31 -8.89 24.32
N ALA A 500 -4.50 -7.92 23.91
CA ALA A 500 -4.99 -6.66 23.37
C ALA A 500 -5.69 -6.87 22.01
N PHE A 501 -5.17 -7.80 21.18
CA PHE A 501 -5.80 -8.12 19.90
C PHE A 501 -7.12 -8.90 20.07
N ASP A 502 -7.25 -9.69 21.13
CA ASP A 502 -8.52 -10.31 21.51
C ASP A 502 -9.53 -9.26 22.01
N ALA A 503 -9.06 -8.29 22.78
CA ALA A 503 -9.89 -7.18 23.25
C ALA A 503 -10.37 -6.30 22.09
N GLY A 504 -9.52 -6.04 21.09
CA GLY A 504 -9.90 -5.30 19.88
C GLY A 504 -11.00 -6.00 19.09
N ALA A 505 -10.90 -7.32 18.89
CA ALA A 505 -11.96 -8.10 18.24
C ALA A 505 -13.29 -8.00 19.02
N ARG A 506 -13.24 -8.04 20.37
CA ARG A 506 -14.43 -7.84 21.21
C ARG A 506 -15.00 -6.42 21.12
N ALA A 507 -14.16 -5.40 21.01
CA ALA A 507 -14.58 -4.01 20.84
C ALA A 507 -15.36 -3.80 19.52
N ILE A 508 -14.85 -4.34 18.40
CA ILE A 508 -15.55 -4.33 17.10
C ILE A 508 -16.87 -5.11 17.20
N LYS A 509 -16.85 -6.29 17.79
CA LYS A 509 -18.06 -7.09 17.98
C LYS A 509 -19.11 -6.33 18.80
N ALA A 510 -18.71 -5.68 19.89
CA ALA A 510 -19.58 -4.89 20.72
C ALA A 510 -20.18 -3.66 19.98
N HIS A 511 -19.41 -3.05 19.05
CA HIS A 511 -19.92 -2.02 18.16
C HIS A 511 -21.09 -2.54 17.31
N TYR A 512 -20.90 -3.64 16.59
CA TYR A 512 -21.95 -4.23 15.75
C TYR A 512 -23.14 -4.75 16.57
N ASP A 513 -22.90 -5.27 17.80
CA ASP A 513 -23.98 -5.69 18.71
C ASP A 513 -24.86 -4.52 19.13
N ARG A 514 -24.29 -3.34 19.40
CA ARG A 514 -25.05 -2.12 19.67
C ARG A 514 -25.89 -1.65 18.48
N LEU A 515 -25.41 -1.90 17.26
CA LEU A 515 -26.16 -1.60 16.03
C LEU A 515 -27.18 -2.69 15.64
N GLY A 516 -27.21 -3.82 16.34
CA GLY A 516 -28.07 -4.96 16.02
C GLY A 516 -27.66 -5.71 14.76
N VAL A 517 -26.39 -5.61 14.33
CA VAL A 517 -25.86 -6.25 13.14
C VAL A 517 -25.15 -7.55 13.51
N PRO A 518 -25.59 -8.72 13.01
CA PRO A 518 -25.01 -9.99 13.35
C PRO A 518 -23.66 -10.20 12.60
N VAL A 519 -22.57 -10.30 13.35
CA VAL A 519 -21.22 -10.48 12.80
C VAL A 519 -20.38 -11.48 13.59
N GLU A 520 -19.40 -12.05 12.92
CA GLU A 520 -18.23 -12.70 13.48
C GLU A 520 -17.00 -11.85 13.15
N ILE A 521 -16.11 -11.67 14.14
CA ILE A 521 -14.86 -10.90 13.94
C ILE A 521 -13.71 -11.88 13.96
N GLU A 522 -13.03 -11.97 12.83
CA GLU A 522 -11.80 -12.76 12.67
C GLU A 522 -10.57 -11.86 12.81
N LYS A 523 -9.49 -12.40 13.37
CA LYS A 523 -8.18 -11.72 13.34
C LYS A 523 -7.59 -11.86 11.94
N GLY A 524 -7.07 -10.78 11.41
CA GLY A 524 -6.36 -10.76 10.13
C GLY A 524 -4.98 -11.46 10.20
N GLU A 525 -4.33 -11.53 9.07
CA GLU A 525 -2.96 -12.08 8.95
C GLU A 525 -1.93 -11.27 9.75
N TYR A 526 -2.13 -9.96 9.85
CA TYR A 526 -1.28 -9.05 10.60
C TYR A 526 -1.93 -8.69 11.92
N LEU A 527 -1.14 -8.60 12.98
CA LEU A 527 -1.61 -8.25 14.33
C LEU A 527 -2.26 -6.85 14.33
N GLY A 528 -3.42 -6.74 14.96
CA GLY A 528 -4.20 -5.50 15.01
C GLY A 528 -5.09 -5.25 13.80
N LEU A 529 -5.11 -6.16 12.80
CA LEU A 529 -6.08 -6.15 11.73
C LEU A 529 -7.19 -7.16 11.98
N TYR A 530 -8.39 -6.80 11.59
CA TYR A 530 -9.61 -7.60 11.79
C TYR A 530 -10.40 -7.70 10.50
N ARG A 531 -11.09 -8.83 10.34
CA ARG A 531 -12.04 -9.09 9.26
C ARG A 531 -13.43 -9.25 9.85
N THR A 532 -14.38 -8.50 9.36
CA THR A 532 -15.80 -8.64 9.71
C THR A 532 -16.48 -9.60 8.74
N LYS A 533 -17.09 -10.66 9.27
CA LYS A 533 -18.01 -11.54 8.54
C LYS A 533 -19.43 -11.26 8.98
N PHE A 534 -20.27 -10.86 8.05
CA PHE A 534 -21.69 -10.64 8.30
C PHE A 534 -22.46 -11.95 8.32
N LEU A 535 -23.30 -12.17 9.34
CA LEU A 535 -24.05 -13.40 9.57
C LEU A 535 -25.55 -13.19 9.31
N TRP A 536 -25.89 -12.56 8.18
CA TRP A 536 -27.27 -12.38 7.78
C TRP A 536 -27.99 -13.72 7.55
N GLU A 537 -29.14 -13.92 8.17
CA GLU A 537 -29.96 -15.12 7.95
C GLU A 537 -30.62 -15.09 6.54
N GLU A 538 -30.98 -13.90 6.09
CA GLU A 538 -31.59 -13.67 4.80
C GLU A 538 -30.60 -13.95 3.66
N LYS A 539 -31.13 -14.57 2.61
CA LYS A 539 -30.39 -14.88 1.38
C LYS A 539 -31.10 -14.21 0.20
N PRO A 540 -31.03 -12.86 0.08
CA PRO A 540 -31.75 -12.14 -0.97
C PRO A 540 -31.24 -12.50 -2.37
N LEU A 541 -32.05 -12.29 -3.39
CA LEU A 541 -31.67 -12.51 -4.77
C LEU A 541 -30.65 -11.46 -5.23
N ILE A 542 -29.54 -11.92 -5.79
CA ILE A 542 -28.55 -11.07 -6.47
C ILE A 542 -28.79 -11.17 -7.98
N SER A 543 -29.02 -10.03 -8.65
CA SER A 543 -29.02 -9.99 -10.12
C SER A 543 -27.65 -9.57 -10.62
N ILE A 544 -26.95 -10.50 -11.27
CA ILE A 544 -25.62 -10.28 -11.87
C ILE A 544 -25.82 -9.74 -13.28
N ILE A 545 -25.52 -8.47 -13.48
CA ILE A 545 -25.71 -7.75 -14.75
C ILE A 545 -24.39 -7.76 -15.50
N ILE A 546 -24.36 -8.39 -16.68
CA ILE A 546 -23.15 -8.56 -17.48
C ILE A 546 -23.39 -7.99 -18.89
N PRO A 547 -22.91 -6.78 -19.19
CA PRO A 547 -22.83 -6.30 -20.57
C PRO A 547 -21.93 -7.19 -21.41
N ASN A 548 -22.40 -7.65 -22.58
CA ASN A 548 -21.59 -8.46 -23.46
C ASN A 548 -21.74 -8.04 -24.94
N LYS A 549 -20.63 -8.12 -25.65
CA LYS A 549 -20.56 -7.99 -27.11
C LYS A 549 -19.48 -8.93 -27.63
N ASP A 550 -19.90 -9.95 -28.41
CA ASP A 550 -18.96 -10.97 -28.90
C ASP A 550 -18.09 -11.56 -27.75
N HIS A 551 -16.84 -11.94 -27.95
CA HIS A 551 -15.91 -12.40 -26.91
C HIS A 551 -16.46 -13.49 -25.96
N ILE A 552 -17.01 -14.53 -26.52
CA ILE A 552 -17.71 -15.62 -25.79
C ILE A 552 -16.79 -16.34 -24.80
N ASP A 553 -15.53 -16.51 -25.12
CA ASP A 553 -14.56 -17.16 -24.22
C ASP A 553 -14.40 -16.40 -22.89
N ASP A 554 -14.44 -15.07 -22.93
CA ASP A 554 -14.36 -14.26 -21.72
C ASP A 554 -15.65 -14.35 -20.90
N LEU A 555 -16.83 -14.21 -21.56
CA LEU A 555 -18.13 -14.38 -20.89
C LEU A 555 -18.29 -15.77 -20.27
N LYS A 556 -17.89 -16.82 -21.00
CA LYS A 556 -17.94 -18.21 -20.53
C LYS A 556 -17.06 -18.38 -19.29
N ARG A 557 -15.81 -17.91 -19.32
CA ARG A 557 -14.91 -17.96 -18.15
C ARG A 557 -15.51 -17.23 -16.95
N CYS A 558 -16.12 -16.07 -17.16
CA CYS A 558 -16.79 -15.30 -16.10
C CYS A 558 -17.91 -16.14 -15.46
N ILE A 559 -18.85 -16.66 -16.25
CA ILE A 559 -19.99 -17.45 -15.77
C ILE A 559 -19.52 -18.76 -15.14
N ASP A 560 -18.66 -19.52 -15.82
CA ASP A 560 -18.12 -20.79 -15.33
C ASP A 560 -17.44 -20.62 -13.97
N SER A 561 -16.66 -19.55 -13.79
CA SER A 561 -15.99 -19.26 -12.53
C SER A 561 -16.96 -19.02 -11.37
N ILE A 562 -18.10 -18.38 -11.63
CA ILE A 562 -19.17 -18.17 -10.64
C ILE A 562 -19.89 -19.49 -10.32
N GLU A 563 -20.26 -20.25 -11.35
CA GLU A 563 -20.97 -21.53 -11.18
C GLU A 563 -20.10 -22.56 -10.43
N GLU A 564 -18.82 -22.61 -10.72
CA GLU A 564 -17.89 -23.55 -10.10
C GLU A 564 -17.49 -23.16 -8.68
N LYS A 565 -17.15 -21.87 -8.46
CA LYS A 565 -16.49 -21.44 -7.23
C LYS A 565 -17.43 -20.79 -6.21
N ALA A 566 -18.44 -19.99 -6.65
CA ALA A 566 -19.25 -19.23 -5.70
C ALA A 566 -20.01 -20.12 -4.72
N THR A 567 -19.95 -19.79 -3.44
CA THR A 567 -20.69 -20.47 -2.35
C THR A 567 -22.12 -19.96 -2.23
N TYR A 568 -22.37 -18.71 -2.54
CA TYR A 568 -23.71 -18.13 -2.61
C TYR A 568 -24.44 -18.67 -3.86
N ARG A 569 -25.71 -19.08 -3.71
CA ARG A 569 -26.44 -19.74 -4.80
C ARG A 569 -27.75 -19.06 -5.22
N ASN A 570 -28.20 -18.01 -4.50
CA ASN A 570 -29.41 -17.30 -4.84
C ASN A 570 -29.13 -16.07 -5.71
N TYR A 571 -28.81 -16.31 -6.97
CA TYR A 571 -28.56 -15.29 -7.98
C TYR A 571 -29.20 -15.64 -9.32
N GLU A 572 -29.39 -14.62 -10.16
CA GLU A 572 -29.69 -14.71 -11.58
C GLU A 572 -28.67 -13.97 -12.41
N TYR A 573 -28.51 -14.31 -13.67
CA TYR A 573 -27.73 -13.55 -14.64
C TYR A 573 -28.65 -12.76 -15.56
N VAL A 574 -28.35 -11.48 -15.72
CA VAL A 574 -28.96 -10.61 -16.75
C VAL A 574 -27.84 -10.22 -17.71
N ILE A 575 -27.73 -10.99 -18.80
CA ILE A 575 -26.72 -10.74 -19.83
C ILE A 575 -27.30 -9.71 -20.79
N VAL A 576 -26.65 -8.54 -20.90
CA VAL A 576 -27.11 -7.47 -21.78
C VAL A 576 -26.30 -7.55 -23.08
N GLU A 577 -26.94 -8.16 -24.11
CA GLU A 577 -26.38 -8.23 -25.45
C GLU A 577 -26.30 -6.83 -26.09
N ASN A 578 -25.15 -6.46 -26.62
CA ASN A 578 -24.87 -5.13 -27.15
C ASN A 578 -24.31 -5.18 -28.57
N ASN A 579 -25.19 -5.48 -29.56
CA ASN A 579 -24.86 -5.47 -30.99
C ASN A 579 -23.68 -6.37 -31.37
N SER A 580 -23.70 -7.63 -30.90
CA SER A 580 -22.77 -8.67 -31.34
C SER A 580 -22.93 -8.96 -32.83
N THR A 581 -21.89 -9.41 -33.48
CA THR A 581 -21.84 -9.69 -34.90
C THR A 581 -21.49 -11.14 -35.24
N GLU A 582 -21.03 -11.90 -34.26
CA GLU A 582 -20.58 -13.28 -34.42
C GLU A 582 -21.74 -14.25 -34.16
N ASP A 583 -22.05 -15.17 -35.11
CA ASP A 583 -23.10 -16.17 -34.99
C ASP A 583 -22.88 -17.12 -33.77
N GLU A 584 -21.62 -17.34 -33.40
CA GLU A 584 -21.21 -18.12 -32.24
C GLU A 584 -21.74 -17.50 -30.93
N THR A 585 -21.80 -16.21 -30.82
CA THR A 585 -22.32 -15.45 -29.66
C THR A 585 -23.82 -15.82 -29.47
N PHE A 586 -24.62 -15.72 -30.51
CA PHE A 586 -26.06 -16.02 -30.42
C PHE A 586 -26.35 -17.52 -30.22
N THR A 587 -25.47 -18.40 -30.70
CA THR A 587 -25.52 -19.82 -30.42
C THR A 587 -25.28 -20.10 -28.95
N TYR A 588 -24.22 -19.51 -28.37
CA TYR A 588 -23.90 -19.65 -26.96
C TYR A 588 -25.02 -19.12 -26.05
N TYR A 589 -25.63 -17.98 -26.36
CA TYR A 589 -26.75 -17.45 -25.58
C TYR A 589 -27.92 -18.43 -25.51
N LYS A 590 -28.29 -19.06 -26.62
CA LYS A 590 -29.37 -20.07 -26.66
C LYS A 590 -29.01 -21.30 -25.84
N GLU A 591 -27.77 -21.76 -25.91
CA GLU A 591 -27.27 -22.90 -25.14
C GLU A 591 -27.27 -22.58 -23.65
N LEU A 592 -26.83 -21.38 -23.29
CA LEU A 592 -26.77 -20.91 -21.90
C LEU A 592 -28.17 -20.83 -21.28
N GLU A 593 -29.14 -20.18 -21.95
CA GLU A 593 -30.52 -20.08 -21.45
C GLU A 593 -31.20 -21.46 -21.37
N ALA A 594 -30.88 -22.40 -22.28
CA ALA A 594 -31.40 -23.75 -22.25
C ALA A 594 -30.82 -24.60 -21.12
N SER A 595 -29.56 -24.41 -20.77
CA SER A 595 -28.81 -25.19 -19.76
C SER A 595 -28.86 -24.59 -18.36
N ASN A 596 -28.93 -23.26 -18.24
CA ASN A 596 -28.93 -22.53 -16.96
C ASN A 596 -30.22 -21.70 -16.80
N PRO A 597 -31.21 -22.16 -16.01
CA PRO A 597 -32.49 -21.46 -15.81
C PRO A 597 -32.34 -20.11 -15.07
N LYS A 598 -31.17 -19.81 -14.52
CA LYS A 598 -30.86 -18.51 -13.89
C LYS A 598 -30.39 -17.46 -14.91
N ALA A 599 -30.06 -17.85 -16.14
CA ALA A 599 -29.54 -16.96 -17.17
C ALA A 599 -30.65 -16.40 -18.05
N HIS A 600 -30.63 -15.09 -18.24
CA HIS A 600 -31.56 -14.36 -19.12
C HIS A 600 -30.77 -13.42 -20.01
N VAL A 601 -30.97 -13.48 -21.32
CA VAL A 601 -30.35 -12.58 -22.29
C VAL A 601 -31.35 -11.52 -22.70
N VAL A 602 -30.96 -10.25 -22.52
CA VAL A 602 -31.75 -9.09 -22.92
C VAL A 602 -31.00 -8.28 -23.96
N TYR A 603 -31.70 -7.75 -24.99
CA TYR A 603 -31.07 -7.17 -26.16
C TYR A 603 -31.14 -5.64 -26.14
N TRP A 604 -29.97 -4.98 -26.13
CA TRP A 604 -29.83 -3.54 -26.22
C TRP A 604 -29.55 -3.12 -27.67
N ASP A 605 -30.50 -2.47 -28.31
CA ASP A 605 -30.42 -2.04 -29.71
C ASP A 605 -29.74 -0.66 -29.90
N GLY A 606 -29.37 0.01 -28.79
CA GLY A 606 -28.78 1.34 -28.81
C GLY A 606 -27.27 1.34 -29.14
N ILE A 607 -26.72 2.53 -29.34
CA ILE A 607 -25.26 2.70 -29.42
C ILE A 607 -24.61 2.30 -28.10
N PHE A 608 -23.32 1.93 -28.14
CA PHE A 608 -22.58 1.59 -26.95
C PHE A 608 -22.54 2.78 -25.97
N ASN A 609 -23.09 2.55 -24.80
CA ASN A 609 -23.02 3.43 -23.63
C ASN A 609 -23.09 2.52 -22.38
N TYR A 610 -21.96 2.40 -21.67
CA TYR A 610 -21.86 1.49 -20.52
C TYR A 610 -22.94 1.78 -19.46
N SER A 611 -23.19 3.04 -19.16
CA SER A 611 -24.23 3.46 -18.22
C SER A 611 -25.63 3.03 -18.66
N ALA A 612 -25.98 3.32 -19.92
CA ALA A 612 -27.30 2.98 -20.46
C ALA A 612 -27.53 1.45 -20.52
N ILE A 613 -26.51 0.71 -20.90
CA ILE A 613 -26.55 -0.77 -20.95
C ILE A 613 -26.77 -1.36 -19.56
N ASN A 614 -26.06 -0.89 -18.53
CA ASN A 614 -26.24 -1.37 -17.17
C ASN A 614 -27.59 -0.92 -16.59
N ASN A 615 -28.06 0.30 -16.86
CA ASN A 615 -29.40 0.76 -16.48
C ASN A 615 -30.49 -0.13 -17.10
N PHE A 616 -30.33 -0.48 -18.39
CA PHE A 616 -31.23 -1.37 -19.09
C PHE A 616 -31.21 -2.78 -18.46
N GLY A 617 -30.04 -3.32 -18.14
CA GLY A 617 -29.92 -4.58 -17.41
C GLY A 617 -30.60 -4.54 -16.05
N ALA A 618 -30.39 -3.46 -15.29
CA ALA A 618 -31.05 -3.25 -13.99
C ALA A 618 -32.57 -3.20 -14.07
N ALA A 619 -33.13 -2.64 -15.15
CA ALA A 619 -34.58 -2.66 -15.38
C ALA A 619 -35.17 -4.05 -15.64
N HIS A 620 -34.36 -5.02 -16.10
CA HIS A 620 -34.76 -6.40 -16.32
C HIS A 620 -34.41 -7.33 -15.14
N ALA A 621 -33.61 -6.86 -14.20
CA ALA A 621 -33.19 -7.59 -13.03
C ALA A 621 -34.32 -7.68 -11.97
N LYS A 622 -34.40 -8.81 -11.25
CA LYS A 622 -35.44 -9.08 -10.23
C LYS A 622 -34.94 -8.98 -8.80
N GLY A 623 -33.63 -9.01 -8.59
CA GLY A 623 -33.01 -9.03 -7.27
C GLY A 623 -33.04 -7.66 -6.57
N ASP A 624 -33.02 -7.70 -5.25
CA ASP A 624 -32.89 -6.51 -4.40
C ASP A 624 -31.44 -5.98 -4.35
N TYR A 625 -30.51 -6.78 -4.83
CA TYR A 625 -29.10 -6.45 -4.96
C TYR A 625 -28.64 -6.67 -6.39
N LEU A 626 -27.98 -5.66 -6.95
CA LEU A 626 -27.46 -5.67 -8.32
C LEU A 626 -25.95 -5.84 -8.25
N LEU A 627 -25.40 -6.81 -8.96
CA LEU A 627 -23.96 -6.91 -9.17
C LEU A 627 -23.64 -6.46 -10.60
N LEU A 628 -23.09 -5.25 -10.76
CA LEU A 628 -22.51 -4.81 -12.02
C LEU A 628 -21.19 -5.56 -12.20
N LEU A 629 -21.07 -6.35 -13.27
CA LEU A 629 -19.93 -7.22 -13.49
C LEU A 629 -19.49 -7.19 -14.96
N ASN A 630 -18.22 -6.93 -15.21
CA ASN A 630 -17.68 -7.04 -16.56
C ASN A 630 -17.59 -8.51 -17.03
N ASN A 631 -17.78 -8.75 -18.32
CA ASN A 631 -17.71 -10.08 -18.92
C ASN A 631 -16.32 -10.72 -18.92
N ASP A 632 -15.25 -9.93 -18.73
CA ASP A 632 -13.85 -10.35 -18.70
C ASP A 632 -13.28 -10.46 -17.26
N THR A 633 -14.15 -10.85 -16.30
CA THR A 633 -13.76 -11.13 -14.92
C THR A 633 -13.73 -12.61 -14.60
N GLU A 634 -12.97 -13.01 -13.58
CA GLU A 634 -12.94 -14.37 -13.03
C GLU A 634 -12.86 -14.34 -11.51
N ILE A 635 -13.81 -14.98 -10.81
CA ILE A 635 -13.81 -15.06 -9.35
C ILE A 635 -12.61 -15.87 -8.85
N ILE A 636 -11.93 -15.38 -7.82
CA ILE A 636 -10.86 -16.06 -7.09
C ILE A 636 -11.39 -16.61 -5.78
N SER A 637 -11.97 -15.74 -4.91
CA SER A 637 -12.49 -16.15 -3.60
C SER A 637 -13.88 -16.80 -3.72
N PRO A 638 -14.08 -18.01 -3.18
CA PRO A 638 -15.38 -18.70 -3.28
C PRO A 638 -16.53 -17.96 -2.60
N ASP A 639 -16.26 -17.22 -1.52
CA ASP A 639 -17.23 -16.42 -0.76
C ASP A 639 -17.37 -14.98 -1.27
N CYS A 640 -16.90 -14.70 -2.50
CA CYS A 640 -16.91 -13.37 -3.10
C CYS A 640 -18.28 -12.68 -3.04
N LEU A 641 -19.34 -13.38 -3.42
CA LEU A 641 -20.70 -12.82 -3.42
C LEU A 641 -21.19 -12.52 -2.00
N GLU A 642 -20.92 -13.41 -1.04
CA GLU A 642 -21.22 -13.19 0.38
C GLU A 642 -20.45 -12.03 0.96
N GLN A 643 -19.19 -11.87 0.58
CA GLN A 643 -18.34 -10.78 1.03
C GLN A 643 -18.89 -9.42 0.57
N LEU A 644 -19.31 -9.31 -0.68
CA LEU A 644 -19.92 -8.10 -1.23
C LEU A 644 -21.30 -7.85 -0.60
N LEU A 645 -22.15 -8.90 -0.57
CA LEU A 645 -23.51 -8.80 -0.05
C LEU A 645 -23.54 -8.43 1.42
N GLY A 646 -22.64 -9.01 2.23
CA GLY A 646 -22.58 -8.77 3.68
C GLY A 646 -22.52 -7.29 4.04
N TYR A 647 -21.62 -6.57 3.41
CA TYR A 647 -21.53 -5.11 3.55
C TYR A 647 -22.72 -4.38 2.92
N CYS A 648 -23.15 -4.81 1.72
CA CYS A 648 -24.22 -4.14 0.98
C CYS A 648 -25.59 -4.23 1.68
N MET A 649 -25.81 -5.24 2.55
CA MET A 649 -27.05 -5.38 3.33
C MET A 649 -27.16 -4.37 4.47
N ARG A 650 -26.10 -3.72 4.90
CA ARG A 650 -26.14 -2.65 5.88
C ARG A 650 -26.99 -1.47 5.37
N PRO A 651 -27.83 -0.83 6.23
CA PRO A 651 -28.69 0.27 5.81
C PRO A 651 -27.93 1.49 5.27
N ASP A 652 -26.76 1.76 5.79
CA ASP A 652 -25.89 2.90 5.47
C ASP A 652 -25.00 2.68 4.22
N VAL A 653 -24.93 1.47 3.67
CA VAL A 653 -24.08 1.15 2.52
C VAL A 653 -24.91 1.15 1.23
N GLY A 654 -24.46 1.86 0.21
CA GLY A 654 -25.06 1.93 -1.13
C GLY A 654 -24.39 1.02 -2.14
N ALA A 655 -23.06 0.95 -2.12
CA ALA A 655 -22.26 0.13 -3.03
C ALA A 655 -21.06 -0.52 -2.35
N VAL A 656 -20.65 -1.69 -2.88
CA VAL A 656 -19.47 -2.42 -2.41
C VAL A 656 -18.64 -2.88 -3.61
N GLY A 657 -17.36 -2.50 -3.65
CA GLY A 657 -16.41 -2.91 -4.69
C GLY A 657 -15.47 -4.02 -4.21
N ALA A 658 -15.07 -4.86 -5.15
CA ALA A 658 -14.14 -5.96 -4.93
C ALA A 658 -12.67 -5.54 -5.11
N ARG A 659 -11.73 -6.36 -4.64
CA ARG A 659 -10.32 -6.28 -4.99
C ARG A 659 -10.08 -6.97 -6.33
N LEU A 660 -9.51 -6.22 -7.29
CA LEU A 660 -9.26 -6.76 -8.63
C LEU A 660 -7.76 -6.89 -8.88
N TYR A 661 -7.41 -7.92 -9.64
CA TYR A 661 -6.05 -8.21 -10.09
C TYR A 661 -5.97 -8.24 -11.61
N TYR A 662 -4.83 -7.83 -12.13
CA TYR A 662 -4.43 -8.16 -13.49
C TYR A 662 -4.08 -9.65 -13.62
N GLU A 663 -3.97 -10.15 -14.86
CA GLU A 663 -3.59 -11.53 -15.17
C GLU A 663 -2.22 -11.94 -14.56
N ASP A 664 -1.35 -10.98 -14.26
CA ASP A 664 -0.02 -11.18 -13.67
C ASP A 664 0.03 -11.14 -12.14
N ASP A 665 -1.12 -11.27 -11.47
CA ASP A 665 -1.27 -11.16 -10.01
C ASP A 665 -0.87 -9.81 -9.41
N THR A 666 -0.82 -8.74 -10.20
CA THR A 666 -0.66 -7.40 -9.63
C THR A 666 -2.03 -6.75 -9.36
N VAL A 667 -2.08 -5.86 -8.36
CA VAL A 667 -3.29 -5.14 -7.99
C VAL A 667 -3.73 -4.23 -9.13
N GLN A 668 -4.99 -4.37 -9.58
CA GLN A 668 -5.62 -3.48 -10.54
C GLN A 668 -6.51 -2.46 -9.83
N HIS A 669 -7.26 -2.91 -8.81
CA HIS A 669 -8.18 -2.08 -8.05
C HIS A 669 -8.15 -2.42 -6.57
N ALA A 670 -7.94 -1.40 -5.75
CA ALA A 670 -8.07 -1.43 -4.29
C ALA A 670 -8.70 -0.12 -3.77
N GLY A 671 -9.79 0.31 -4.42
CA GLY A 671 -10.46 1.58 -4.20
C GLY A 671 -10.08 2.66 -5.22
N VAL A 672 -10.81 3.75 -5.25
CA VAL A 672 -10.61 4.92 -6.12
C VAL A 672 -10.52 6.18 -5.27
N VAL A 673 -9.50 7.01 -5.56
CA VAL A 673 -9.35 8.36 -5.00
C VAL A 673 -9.62 9.39 -6.08
N VAL A 674 -10.48 10.36 -5.77
CA VAL A 674 -10.74 11.52 -6.62
C VAL A 674 -9.57 12.50 -6.48
N GLY A 675 -9.01 12.92 -7.61
CA GLY A 675 -7.84 13.79 -7.67
C GLY A 675 -6.58 13.12 -8.23
N PHE A 676 -6.46 11.79 -8.19
CA PHE A 676 -5.35 11.09 -8.84
C PHE A 676 -5.30 11.40 -10.34
N GLY A 677 -4.09 11.77 -10.83
CA GLY A 677 -3.90 12.14 -12.22
C GLY A 677 -4.70 13.38 -12.69
N GLY A 678 -5.24 14.14 -11.72
CA GLY A 678 -6.03 15.36 -11.96
C GLY A 678 -7.55 15.16 -11.90
N ILE A 679 -8.07 13.94 -12.07
CA ILE A 679 -9.51 13.64 -12.03
C ILE A 679 -9.82 12.54 -10.99
N ALA A 680 -9.42 11.31 -11.27
CA ALA A 680 -9.59 10.18 -10.35
C ALA A 680 -8.75 8.99 -10.84
N GLY A 681 -8.40 8.08 -9.91
CA GLY A 681 -7.65 6.89 -10.28
C GLY A 681 -7.71 5.80 -9.21
N HIS A 682 -7.39 4.59 -9.62
CA HIS A 682 -7.33 3.44 -8.73
C HIS A 682 -6.13 3.53 -7.80
N CYS A 683 -6.30 3.03 -6.57
CA CYS A 683 -5.24 2.95 -5.57
C CYS A 683 -4.35 1.74 -5.79
N PHE A 684 -3.03 1.89 -5.53
CA PHE A 684 -2.05 0.82 -5.44
C PHE A 684 -1.88 -0.02 -6.71
N VAL A 685 -2.18 0.54 -7.88
CA VAL A 685 -2.08 -0.15 -9.18
C VAL A 685 -0.67 -0.71 -9.39
N GLN A 686 -0.60 -1.94 -9.93
CA GLN A 686 0.64 -2.69 -10.19
C GLN A 686 1.45 -3.08 -8.93
N GLN A 687 0.92 -2.92 -7.74
CA GLN A 687 1.53 -3.54 -6.57
C GLN A 687 1.31 -5.06 -6.58
N LYS A 688 2.25 -5.81 -6.02
CA LYS A 688 2.15 -7.27 -5.95
C LYS A 688 0.94 -7.69 -5.12
N ARG A 689 0.42 -8.88 -5.39
CA ARG A 689 -0.74 -9.45 -4.68
C ARG A 689 -0.54 -9.53 -3.17
N ASP A 690 0.68 -9.85 -2.71
CA ASP A 690 1.07 -9.93 -1.31
C ASP A 690 1.40 -8.58 -0.65
N ALA A 691 1.34 -7.48 -1.41
CA ALA A 691 1.55 -6.16 -0.86
C ALA A 691 0.38 -5.72 0.04
N THR A 692 0.70 -5.08 1.15
CA THR A 692 -0.31 -4.55 2.08
C THR A 692 -0.65 -3.08 1.83
N GLY A 693 0.20 -2.37 1.08
CA GLY A 693 0.07 -0.94 0.81
C GLY A 693 0.43 -0.05 2.02
N TYR A 694 0.18 1.24 1.87
CA TYR A 694 0.38 2.22 2.92
C TYR A 694 -0.55 1.93 4.12
N CYS A 695 0.01 1.75 5.33
CA CYS A 695 -0.75 1.41 6.54
C CYS A 695 -1.77 0.27 6.32
N HIS A 696 -1.38 -0.76 5.57
CA HIS A 696 -2.20 -1.94 5.23
C HIS A 696 -3.47 -1.67 4.41
N ARG A 697 -3.61 -0.50 3.77
CA ARG A 697 -4.83 -0.05 3.08
C ARG A 697 -5.28 -0.97 1.93
N ILE A 698 -4.39 -1.78 1.32
CA ILE A 698 -4.78 -2.76 0.28
C ILE A 698 -5.62 -3.89 0.87
N ILE A 699 -5.33 -4.31 2.09
CA ILE A 699 -5.93 -5.50 2.74
C ILE A 699 -6.96 -5.15 3.81
N CYS A 700 -7.30 -3.87 3.96
CA CYS A 700 -8.33 -3.38 4.89
C CYS A 700 -9.64 -3.11 4.16
N ALA A 701 -10.75 -3.60 4.70
CA ALA A 701 -12.07 -3.12 4.32
C ALA A 701 -12.22 -1.67 4.77
N GLN A 702 -12.73 -0.79 3.90
CA GLN A 702 -12.74 0.64 4.17
C GLN A 702 -13.69 1.39 3.23
N ASP A 703 -14.10 2.59 3.65
CA ASP A 703 -14.86 3.50 2.80
C ASP A 703 -13.93 4.20 1.81
N TYR A 704 -14.42 4.41 0.60
CA TYR A 704 -13.80 5.22 -0.44
C TYR A 704 -14.84 6.14 -1.10
N SER A 705 -14.36 7.18 -1.78
CA SER A 705 -15.24 8.04 -2.59
C SER A 705 -15.84 7.30 -3.78
N ALA A 706 -15.12 6.30 -4.30
CA ALA A 706 -15.62 5.43 -5.37
C ALA A 706 -14.92 4.06 -5.41
N VAL A 707 -15.59 3.11 -6.08
CA VAL A 707 -15.06 1.81 -6.49
C VAL A 707 -15.43 1.55 -7.95
N THR A 708 -14.74 0.64 -8.64
CA THR A 708 -15.00 0.40 -10.06
C THR A 708 -16.20 -0.51 -10.28
N ALA A 709 -16.98 -0.21 -11.32
CA ALA A 709 -18.11 -1.04 -11.77
C ALA A 709 -17.67 -2.30 -12.53
N ALA A 710 -16.37 -2.57 -12.66
CA ALA A 710 -15.92 -3.86 -13.16
C ALA A 710 -16.39 -5.04 -12.27
N CYS A 711 -16.52 -4.79 -10.93
CA CYS A 711 -17.22 -5.65 -9.99
C CYS A 711 -17.74 -4.79 -8.83
N MET A 712 -18.99 -4.37 -8.90
CA MET A 712 -19.64 -3.52 -7.91
C MET A 712 -21.02 -4.07 -7.54
N MET A 713 -21.22 -4.42 -6.27
CA MET A 713 -22.54 -4.74 -5.74
C MET A 713 -23.22 -3.49 -5.25
N VAL A 714 -24.49 -3.31 -5.63
CA VAL A 714 -25.30 -2.12 -5.30
C VAL A 714 -26.66 -2.57 -4.76
N LYS A 715 -27.10 -1.93 -3.69
CA LYS A 715 -28.48 -2.07 -3.21
C LYS A 715 -29.44 -1.44 -4.23
N ARG A 716 -30.48 -2.17 -4.68
CA ARG A 716 -31.47 -1.64 -5.66
C ARG A 716 -32.09 -0.33 -5.21
N GLU A 717 -32.53 -0.26 -3.94
CA GLU A 717 -33.08 0.97 -3.38
C GLU A 717 -32.13 2.16 -3.55
N ALA A 718 -30.83 1.98 -3.28
CA ALA A 718 -29.83 3.02 -3.46
C ALA A 718 -29.59 3.36 -4.95
N PHE A 719 -29.59 2.36 -5.81
CA PHE A 719 -29.48 2.52 -7.27
C PHE A 719 -30.64 3.35 -7.82
N ASP A 720 -31.87 3.02 -7.45
CA ASP A 720 -33.09 3.70 -7.91
C ASP A 720 -33.17 5.14 -7.33
N LYS A 721 -32.76 5.32 -6.07
CA LYS A 721 -32.74 6.65 -5.40
C LYS A 721 -31.85 7.65 -6.13
N VAL A 722 -30.74 7.21 -6.71
CA VAL A 722 -29.85 8.08 -7.49
C VAL A 722 -30.08 7.97 -9.00
N HIS A 723 -31.17 7.32 -9.43
CA HIS A 723 -31.57 7.15 -10.82
C HIS A 723 -30.57 6.39 -11.71
N GLY A 724 -29.89 5.37 -11.16
CA GLY A 724 -28.90 4.54 -11.84
C GLY A 724 -27.64 5.29 -12.24
N LEU A 725 -26.89 4.73 -13.22
CA LEU A 725 -25.71 5.39 -13.75
C LEU A 725 -26.08 6.54 -14.69
N SER A 726 -25.31 7.63 -14.67
CA SER A 726 -25.52 8.77 -15.56
C SER A 726 -25.08 8.43 -16.99
N GLU A 727 -26.02 8.47 -17.94
CA GLU A 727 -25.76 8.17 -19.35
C GLU A 727 -24.92 9.25 -20.07
N GLU A 728 -24.66 10.38 -19.41
CA GLU A 728 -23.71 11.37 -19.85
C GLU A 728 -22.27 10.82 -19.89
N PHE A 729 -21.95 9.88 -18.96
CA PHE A 729 -20.68 9.19 -18.90
C PHE A 729 -20.78 7.83 -19.62
N GLN A 730 -20.39 7.82 -20.87
CA GLN A 730 -20.56 6.65 -21.74
C GLN A 730 -19.57 5.51 -21.42
N VAL A 731 -18.34 5.88 -20.98
CA VAL A 731 -17.23 4.93 -20.77
C VAL A 731 -16.43 5.27 -19.52
N ALA A 732 -15.91 6.50 -19.39
CA ALA A 732 -15.05 6.88 -18.27
C ALA A 732 -15.89 7.58 -17.19
N PHE A 733 -15.47 7.43 -15.94
CA PHE A 733 -16.02 8.11 -14.75
C PHE A 733 -17.50 7.82 -14.44
N ASN A 734 -18.14 6.88 -15.12
CA ASN A 734 -19.53 6.50 -14.87
C ASN A 734 -19.73 5.90 -13.48
N ASP A 735 -18.81 5.01 -13.08
CA ASP A 735 -18.76 4.37 -11.76
C ASP A 735 -18.41 5.41 -10.66
N ILE A 736 -17.50 6.31 -10.94
CA ILE A 736 -17.07 7.35 -9.98
C ILE A 736 -18.20 8.35 -9.74
N ASP A 737 -18.84 8.87 -10.81
CA ASP A 737 -20.01 9.73 -10.71
C ASP A 737 -21.15 9.07 -9.93
N PHE A 738 -21.40 7.78 -10.23
CA PHE A 738 -22.44 7.02 -9.54
C PHE A 738 -22.15 6.89 -8.04
N CYS A 739 -20.91 6.52 -7.65
CA CYS A 739 -20.50 6.43 -6.25
C CYS A 739 -20.60 7.78 -5.53
N LEU A 740 -20.17 8.87 -6.17
CA LEU A 740 -20.27 10.22 -5.59
C LEU A 740 -21.73 10.66 -5.39
N ARG A 741 -22.65 10.28 -6.29
CA ARG A 741 -24.08 10.52 -6.11
C ARG A 741 -24.66 9.69 -4.96
N LEU A 742 -24.22 8.45 -4.77
CA LEU A 742 -24.57 7.65 -3.59
C LEU A 742 -24.09 8.33 -2.30
N GLY A 743 -22.85 8.83 -2.28
CA GLY A 743 -22.31 9.59 -1.15
C GLY A 743 -23.15 10.85 -0.83
N LYS A 744 -23.54 11.64 -1.84
CA LYS A 744 -24.47 12.79 -1.66
C LYS A 744 -25.86 12.38 -1.16
N ALA A 745 -26.30 11.16 -1.49
CA ALA A 745 -27.55 10.61 -1.00
C ALA A 745 -27.47 10.03 0.44
N GLY A 746 -26.29 10.08 1.08
CA GLY A 746 -26.02 9.64 2.44
C GLY A 746 -25.56 8.20 2.59
N TYR A 747 -25.21 7.51 1.49
CA TYR A 747 -24.70 6.16 1.51
C TYR A 747 -23.17 6.11 1.53
N LEU A 748 -22.62 5.07 2.17
CA LEU A 748 -21.22 4.69 2.10
C LEU A 748 -20.96 3.88 0.83
N VAL A 749 -19.73 3.99 0.33
CA VAL A 749 -19.15 3.16 -0.74
C VAL A 749 -17.96 2.42 -0.15
N VAL A 750 -18.08 1.10 -0.04
CA VAL A 750 -17.11 0.26 0.67
C VAL A 750 -16.24 -0.50 -0.32
N TYR A 751 -14.95 -0.51 -0.09
CA TYR A 751 -14.01 -1.44 -0.71
C TYR A 751 -13.83 -2.65 0.20
N ASN A 752 -14.08 -3.85 -0.32
CA ASN A 752 -13.89 -5.11 0.43
C ASN A 752 -12.74 -5.94 -0.19
N PRO A 753 -11.57 -6.04 0.47
CA PRO A 753 -10.41 -6.76 -0.04
C PRO A 753 -10.58 -8.29 -0.07
N TYR A 754 -11.60 -8.84 0.58
CA TYR A 754 -11.84 -10.28 0.68
C TYR A 754 -12.68 -10.83 -0.48
N ALA A 755 -13.31 -9.95 -1.26
CA ALA A 755 -13.91 -10.28 -2.54
C ALA A 755 -12.85 -10.11 -3.63
N GLU A 756 -12.23 -11.19 -4.07
CA GLU A 756 -11.11 -11.16 -5.01
C GLU A 756 -11.50 -11.72 -6.37
N LEU A 757 -11.14 -10.99 -7.45
CA LEU A 757 -11.34 -11.41 -8.84
C LEU A 757 -10.12 -11.03 -9.69
N TYR A 758 -9.88 -11.77 -10.76
CA TYR A 758 -9.14 -11.27 -11.91
C TYR A 758 -10.05 -10.44 -12.80
N HIS A 759 -9.48 -9.39 -13.41
CA HIS A 759 -10.14 -8.60 -14.45
C HIS A 759 -9.17 -8.43 -15.63
N TYR A 760 -9.47 -9.11 -16.73
CA TYR A 760 -8.62 -9.26 -17.92
C TYR A 760 -8.73 -8.07 -18.89
N GLU A 761 -8.74 -6.88 -18.38
CA GLU A 761 -9.01 -5.59 -19.01
C GLU A 761 -8.54 -5.44 -20.48
N SER A 762 -9.29 -4.67 -21.26
CA SER A 762 -8.92 -4.13 -22.60
C SER A 762 -9.00 -5.09 -23.79
N LYS A 763 -9.53 -6.32 -23.67
CA LYS A 763 -9.67 -7.21 -24.81
C LYS A 763 -10.76 -6.76 -25.79
N SER A 764 -11.86 -6.22 -25.28
CA SER A 764 -13.04 -5.85 -26.08
C SER A 764 -13.00 -4.40 -26.60
N ARG A 765 -12.40 -3.44 -25.89
CA ARG A 765 -12.40 -2.00 -26.24
C ARG A 765 -11.13 -1.50 -26.95
N GLY A 766 -9.99 -2.13 -26.74
CA GLY A 766 -8.68 -1.63 -27.16
C GLY A 766 -8.31 -0.33 -26.44
N LEU A 767 -7.18 0.26 -26.83
CA LEU A 767 -6.66 1.50 -26.23
C LEU A 767 -7.51 2.73 -26.63
N GLU A 768 -7.50 3.77 -25.79
CA GLU A 768 -8.10 5.09 -26.05
C GLU A 768 -7.21 5.94 -27.01
N ASP A 769 -6.93 5.40 -28.21
CA ASP A 769 -5.90 5.86 -29.14
C ASP A 769 -6.44 6.55 -30.42
N THR A 770 -7.77 6.48 -30.66
CA THR A 770 -8.36 7.18 -31.81
C THR A 770 -8.78 8.61 -31.45
N PRO A 771 -8.79 9.56 -32.44
CA PRO A 771 -9.22 10.93 -32.20
C PRO A 771 -10.63 11.04 -31.62
N GLU A 772 -11.55 10.16 -32.03
CA GLU A 772 -12.94 10.11 -31.56
C GLU A 772 -13.01 9.69 -30.09
N LYS A 773 -12.25 8.64 -29.71
CA LYS A 773 -12.16 8.14 -28.32
C LYS A 773 -11.54 9.20 -27.41
N VAL A 774 -10.44 9.85 -27.84
CA VAL A 774 -9.81 10.96 -27.11
C VAL A 774 -10.79 12.13 -26.96
N ALA A 775 -11.53 12.49 -28.00
CA ALA A 775 -12.52 13.57 -27.94
C ALA A 775 -13.68 13.24 -26.98
N ARG A 776 -14.15 11.98 -26.96
CA ARG A 776 -15.14 11.51 -25.99
C ARG A 776 -14.58 11.61 -24.57
N PHE A 777 -13.39 11.06 -24.31
CA PHE A 777 -12.76 11.07 -22.99
C PHE A 777 -12.60 12.51 -22.45
N ASN A 778 -12.17 13.45 -23.30
CA ASN A 778 -12.05 14.86 -22.92
C ASN A 778 -13.42 15.51 -22.60
N ARG A 779 -14.50 15.10 -23.28
CA ARG A 779 -15.85 15.56 -22.93
C ARG A 779 -16.29 15.01 -21.57
N GLU A 780 -16.03 13.73 -21.32
CA GLU A 780 -16.36 13.10 -20.04
C GLU A 780 -15.57 13.73 -18.87
N ILE A 781 -14.27 14.10 -19.09
CA ILE A 781 -13.50 14.91 -18.13
C ILE A 781 -14.21 16.24 -17.85
N ALA A 782 -14.54 16.99 -18.89
CA ALA A 782 -15.18 18.31 -18.73
C ALA A 782 -16.55 18.21 -18.02
N SER A 783 -17.31 17.14 -18.27
CA SER A 783 -18.56 16.86 -17.57
C SER A 783 -18.30 16.52 -16.10
N PHE A 784 -17.29 15.73 -15.81
CA PHE A 784 -16.92 15.37 -14.44
C PHE A 784 -16.50 16.61 -13.64
N GLU A 785 -15.61 17.43 -14.18
CA GLU A 785 -15.16 18.69 -13.57
C GLU A 785 -16.34 19.65 -13.29
N LYS A 786 -17.33 19.67 -14.18
CA LYS A 786 -18.54 20.48 -14.03
C LYS A 786 -19.46 19.97 -12.91
N HIS A 787 -19.60 18.64 -12.75
CA HIS A 787 -20.51 18.04 -11.76
C HIS A 787 -19.88 17.97 -10.37
N TRP A 788 -18.56 17.85 -10.30
CA TRP A 788 -17.81 17.56 -9.08
C TRP A 788 -16.68 18.56 -8.77
N PRO A 789 -16.91 19.89 -8.93
CA PRO A 789 -15.87 20.90 -8.71
C PRO A 789 -15.42 20.99 -7.25
N GLU A 790 -16.29 20.63 -6.30
CA GLU A 790 -16.04 20.74 -4.86
C GLU A 790 -14.98 19.71 -4.44
N ILE A 791 -15.20 18.41 -4.71
CA ILE A 791 -14.25 17.36 -4.31
C ILE A 791 -12.92 17.50 -5.05
N LEU A 792 -12.90 17.99 -6.30
CA LEU A 792 -11.66 18.25 -7.02
C LEU A 792 -10.87 19.42 -6.43
N ARG A 793 -11.54 20.42 -5.85
CA ARG A 793 -10.91 21.58 -5.19
C ARG A 793 -10.50 21.28 -3.75
N ASP A 794 -11.39 20.68 -2.96
CA ASP A 794 -11.25 20.52 -1.52
C ASP A 794 -10.52 19.21 -1.16
N GLY A 795 -10.44 18.25 -2.09
CA GLY A 795 -9.80 16.94 -1.95
C GLY A 795 -10.79 15.82 -1.62
N ASP A 796 -10.32 14.60 -1.77
CA ASP A 796 -11.05 13.38 -1.43
C ASP A 796 -11.01 13.15 0.09
N PRO A 797 -12.14 13.02 0.79
CA PRO A 797 -12.18 12.86 2.24
C PRO A 797 -11.48 11.60 2.74
N TYR A 798 -11.36 10.56 1.90
CA TYR A 798 -10.68 9.31 2.27
C TYR A 798 -9.19 9.32 1.92
N TYR A 799 -8.65 10.49 1.46
CA TYR A 799 -7.25 10.66 1.09
C TYR A 799 -6.61 11.88 1.76
N ASN A 800 -5.56 11.64 2.56
CA ASN A 800 -4.93 12.71 3.34
C ASN A 800 -4.23 13.75 2.43
N PRO A 801 -4.43 15.07 2.64
CA PRO A 801 -3.87 16.12 1.79
C PRO A 801 -2.32 16.22 1.83
N ASN A 802 -1.68 15.56 2.80
CA ASN A 802 -0.22 15.46 2.89
C ASN A 802 0.38 14.39 1.96
N LEU A 803 -0.45 13.53 1.37
CA LEU A 803 -0.05 12.54 0.39
C LEU A 803 -0.14 13.10 -1.04
N THR A 804 0.66 12.57 -1.97
CA THR A 804 0.71 13.08 -3.34
C THR A 804 -0.42 12.52 -4.20
N LEU A 805 -0.99 13.36 -5.07
CA LEU A 805 -1.93 12.94 -6.11
C LEU A 805 -1.22 12.55 -7.44
N GLU A 806 0.13 12.65 -7.49
CA GLU A 806 0.93 12.31 -8.67
C GLU A 806 1.23 10.81 -8.80
N SER A 807 1.08 10.04 -7.73
CA SER A 807 1.25 8.58 -7.69
C SER A 807 0.13 7.92 -6.89
N GLN A 808 -0.18 6.66 -7.23
CA GLN A 808 -1.29 5.90 -6.66
C GLN A 808 -0.90 5.03 -5.46
N ASP A 809 0.29 5.25 -4.90
CA ASP A 809 0.92 4.44 -3.85
C ASP A 809 0.88 5.07 -2.45
N PHE A 810 0.15 6.18 -2.29
CA PHE A 810 0.06 6.95 -1.04
C PHE A 810 1.41 7.51 -0.56
N SER A 811 2.30 7.79 -1.50
CA SER A 811 3.57 8.46 -1.21
C SER A 811 3.36 9.87 -0.68
N LEU A 812 4.32 10.33 0.13
CA LEU A 812 4.29 11.66 0.73
C LEU A 812 4.39 12.78 -0.32
N LYS A 813 3.56 13.81 -0.18
CA LYS A 813 3.57 14.98 -1.06
C LYS A 813 4.90 15.74 -0.93
N ARG A 814 5.48 16.11 -2.04
CA ARG A 814 6.69 16.94 -2.08
C ARG A 814 6.35 18.39 -1.74
N ILE A 815 7.28 19.05 -1.08
CA ILE A 815 7.19 20.47 -0.71
C ILE A 815 7.74 21.31 -1.87
#